data_8012084bef858b8d639ed0b85c285fe8
#
_entry.id   8012084bef858b8d639ed0b85c285fe8
#
_cell.length_a   1.000
_cell.length_b   1.000
_cell.length_c   1.000
_cell.angle_alpha   90.00
_cell.angle_beta   90.00
_cell.angle_gamma   90.00
#
_symmetry.space_group_name_H-M   'P 1'
#
loop_
_entity.id
_entity.type
_entity.pdbx_description
1 polymer ?
#
loop_
_entity_poly.entity_id
_entity_poly.type
_entity_poly.pdbx_seq_one_letter_code
_entity_poly.pdbx_strand_id
1 'polypeptide(L)'
;PDKLYAMEIDKYVDLYVKESIATPCAYAINRALFHYLLDMPHFEEPNMNNVAISSKSAPPAAEDISAITKTIYESKTSQESLDAAYALCDILLNSVGFRGLNDYNVLQEVKKAAADKKNIGRREGAMFALGAIFERFPSKQRLSEVVFLLQHDYLLPMALDAIADKTPSVRDGAKYAIDALYKELGAEAKVYGLLPILIKYLRKGTAKWQSAVVAYELVGRMADDAKMGMESLEAEQAKDVLREAMGRKLEDLIPIVEGGMHDLKAEVSKAAIKSMNALTTLLQNDDVQPRLPLLIKSMEDPSTQSLQKAIHALSQTTFVAIVTSPVLAVLTPLLERSLNSPSTSQEVTRQTVVVVENLTKLVHDPVEARSFLPKLLPGTKAVRDRASLPEVREIAQRALDVIEKAMGQQTNGDHSESDRTIPEDVSKILEKETQANGGLIQIPGDAEIWTLAKPYLSTMVAEDATDRKLNRITGNIAPYMAPLMEEGKADAVAEAVFKFYTSEDERKFGAPPPLEDGEVEIVNATFSLGYGGMLLLSHTNLRLLKGHRYGLCGRNGAGKSTLMRAIANGKLEGFPPQDEVRTCFVEHNQGEDADLTILNYCLKDPELQAEGQDRIVAVLEEVGFSSGPEGRQSEKVGSLSGGWKMKLALARAMLMRADVFLLDEPTNHLDVANVKWLQEYLKTHTDITSLIVSHDSGFLDEVCTDIIHYEQKKLVNYKGNLAAFVKQKPEAGAYYTLSA
;
A
#
# COMPACT_ATOMS: atom_id res chain seq x y z
N PRO A 1 29.23 6.15 45.06
CA PRO A 1 28.70 5.45 43.91
C PRO A 1 27.79 6.38 43.09
N ASP A 2 26.89 7.14 43.72
CA ASP A 2 25.85 7.94 43.03
C ASP A 2 26.36 9.10 42.18
N LYS A 3 27.48 9.72 42.60
CA LYS A 3 28.10 10.83 41.81
C LYS A 3 28.88 10.36 40.58
N LEU A 4 29.40 9.14 40.59
CA LEU A 4 30.07 8.58 39.41
C LEU A 4 29.07 8.16 38.34
N TYR A 5 27.91 7.66 38.78
CA TYR A 5 26.81 7.27 37.89
C TYR A 5 26.16 8.46 37.18
N ALA A 6 25.95 9.56 37.91
CA ALA A 6 25.41 10.78 37.34
C ALA A 6 26.38 11.43 36.29
N MET A 7 27.70 11.35 36.53
CA MET A 7 28.70 11.82 35.58
C MET A 7 28.83 10.95 34.32
N GLU A 8 28.47 9.65 34.38
CA GLU A 8 28.43 8.82 33.18
C GLU A 8 27.16 9.07 32.35
N ILE A 9 26.02 9.28 33.00
CA ILE A 9 24.77 9.63 32.33
C ILE A 9 24.88 10.98 31.61
N ASP A 10 25.44 12.00 32.24
CA ASP A 10 25.70 13.30 31.59
C ASP A 10 26.63 13.17 30.37
N LYS A 11 27.63 12.29 30.44
CA LYS A 11 28.51 12.00 29.32
C LYS A 11 27.79 11.31 28.15
N TYR A 12 26.84 10.41 28.44
CA TYR A 12 26.01 9.75 27.43
C TYR A 12 24.97 10.69 26.83
N VAL A 13 24.37 11.57 27.62
CA VAL A 13 23.47 12.62 27.15
C VAL A 13 24.20 13.63 26.27
N ASP A 14 25.45 14.03 26.64
CA ASP A 14 26.27 14.94 25.84
C ASP A 14 26.78 14.30 24.53
N LEU A 15 27.05 12.98 24.53
CA LEU A 15 27.32 12.22 23.30
C LEU A 15 26.07 12.12 22.41
N TYR A 16 24.91 11.95 23.02
CA TYR A 16 23.61 11.85 22.34
C TYR A 16 23.22 13.16 21.63
N VAL A 17 23.50 14.30 22.28
CA VAL A 17 23.25 15.63 21.68
C VAL A 17 24.26 15.97 20.59
N LYS A 18 25.48 15.43 20.66
CA LYS A 18 26.53 15.67 19.64
C LYS A 18 26.50 14.72 18.45
N GLU A 19 25.94 13.49 18.61
CA GLU A 19 25.90 12.49 17.57
C GLU A 19 24.47 12.17 17.07
N SER A 20 23.50 13.08 17.25
CA SER A 20 22.16 12.90 16.65
C SER A 20 22.21 13.05 15.12
N ILE A 21 23.01 12.20 14.50
CA ILE A 21 23.00 11.89 13.08
C ILE A 21 22.70 10.39 12.94
N ALA A 22 21.42 10.15 12.62
CA ALA A 22 20.91 9.10 11.74
C ALA A 22 21.45 7.66 11.87
N THR A 23 20.76 6.82 12.63
CA THR A 23 20.42 5.48 12.15
C THR A 23 19.16 4.96 12.86
N PRO A 24 18.23 4.26 12.16
CA PRO A 24 17.00 3.69 12.74
C PRO A 24 17.22 2.70 13.89
N CYS A 25 18.38 2.03 13.93
CA CYS A 25 18.77 1.14 15.05
C CYS A 25 18.94 1.89 16.37
N ALA A 26 19.37 3.15 16.35
CA ALA A 26 19.52 3.94 17.59
C ALA A 26 18.16 4.24 18.24
N TYR A 27 17.10 4.42 17.45
CA TYR A 27 15.75 4.70 17.95
C TYR A 27 15.10 3.48 18.62
N ALA A 28 15.25 2.29 18.05
CA ALA A 28 14.70 1.05 18.64
C ALA A 28 15.43 0.65 19.93
N ILE A 29 16.77 0.81 19.97
CA ILE A 29 17.58 0.55 21.17
C ILE A 29 17.24 1.58 22.26
N ASN A 30 17.01 2.85 21.89
CA ASN A 30 16.67 3.90 22.83
C ASN A 30 15.25 3.74 23.41
N ARG A 31 14.28 3.26 22.62
CA ARG A 31 12.95 2.97 23.12
C ARG A 31 12.95 1.80 24.11
N ALA A 32 13.73 0.76 23.84
CA ALA A 32 13.91 -0.36 24.77
C ALA A 32 14.66 0.06 26.05
N LEU A 33 15.68 0.92 25.94
CA LEU A 33 16.40 1.48 27.08
C LEU A 33 15.50 2.42 27.91
N PHE A 34 14.66 3.20 27.25
CA PHE A 34 13.73 4.13 27.90
C PHE A 34 12.65 3.36 28.68
N HIS A 35 12.10 2.29 28.12
CA HIS A 35 11.19 1.41 28.87
C HIS A 35 11.86 0.66 30.02
N TYR A 36 13.12 0.24 29.84
CA TYR A 36 13.89 -0.40 30.92
C TYR A 36 14.22 0.57 32.06
N LEU A 37 14.42 1.86 31.77
CA LEU A 37 14.68 2.91 32.77
C LEU A 37 13.40 3.34 33.51
N LEU A 38 12.22 3.28 32.86
CA LEU A 38 10.92 3.58 33.49
C LEU A 38 10.49 2.54 34.53
N ASP A 39 10.97 1.29 34.42
CA ASP A 39 10.70 0.23 35.39
C ASP A 39 11.61 0.27 36.65
N MET A 40 12.50 1.26 36.76
CA MET A 40 13.35 1.42 37.96
C MET A 40 12.64 2.22 39.05
N PRO A 41 12.63 1.77 40.31
CA PRO A 41 11.80 2.33 41.40
C PRO A 41 12.20 3.74 41.89
N HIS A 42 13.06 4.48 41.21
CA HIS A 42 13.49 5.83 41.56
C HIS A 42 13.75 6.76 40.38
N PHE A 43 13.12 6.48 39.24
CA PHE A 43 13.22 7.35 38.06
C PHE A 43 12.09 8.40 38.14
N GLU A 44 12.39 9.61 38.62
CA GLU A 44 11.54 10.77 38.35
C GLU A 44 11.68 11.10 36.86
N GLU A 45 10.58 11.14 36.12
CA GLU A 45 10.56 11.59 34.72
C GLU A 45 11.31 12.92 34.63
N PRO A 46 12.37 13.04 33.82
CA PRO A 46 12.92 14.33 33.52
C PRO A 46 11.80 15.14 32.87
N ASN A 47 11.45 16.24 33.50
CA ASN A 47 10.42 17.15 33.04
C ASN A 47 10.77 17.61 31.63
N MET A 48 10.29 16.88 30.60
CA MET A 48 10.52 17.14 29.16
C MET A 48 9.96 18.50 28.74
N ASN A 49 9.14 19.12 29.61
CA ASN A 49 8.72 20.52 29.44
C ASN A 49 9.85 21.53 29.68
N ASN A 50 11.02 21.09 30.19
CA ASN A 50 12.20 21.94 30.36
C ASN A 50 13.30 21.68 29.30
N VAL A 51 13.13 20.81 28.32
CA VAL A 51 13.67 21.02 26.99
C VAL A 51 12.76 22.04 26.30
N ALA A 52 12.39 23.07 27.05
CA ALA A 52 11.94 24.30 26.50
C ALA A 52 12.96 24.67 25.43
N ILE A 53 12.52 24.71 24.19
CA ILE A 53 12.88 25.71 23.24
C ILE A 53 13.53 26.86 24.04
N SER A 54 14.88 26.79 24.14
CA SER A 54 15.65 27.81 24.82
C SER A 54 15.18 29.14 24.28
N SER A 55 14.75 30.02 25.19
CA SER A 55 14.42 31.41 24.98
C SER A 55 14.33 31.79 23.49
N LYS A 56 13.10 31.83 22.93
CA LYS A 56 12.89 32.48 21.64
C LYS A 56 13.61 33.83 21.72
N SER A 57 14.65 34.00 20.95
CA SER A 57 15.28 35.32 20.79
C SER A 57 14.17 36.26 20.32
N ALA A 58 14.25 37.53 20.73
CA ALA A 58 13.28 38.53 20.28
C ALA A 58 13.11 38.43 18.73
N PRO A 59 11.92 38.69 18.18
CA PRO A 59 11.73 38.68 16.73
C PRO A 59 12.80 39.54 16.08
N PRO A 60 13.47 39.07 14.99
CA PRO A 60 14.54 39.83 14.36
C PRO A 60 13.98 41.14 13.81
N ALA A 61 14.81 42.20 13.85
CA ALA A 61 14.41 43.48 13.29
C ALA A 61 14.19 43.32 11.77
N ALA A 62 13.15 43.95 11.23
CA ALA A 62 12.87 43.94 9.81
C ALA A 62 14.04 44.45 8.96
N GLU A 63 14.86 45.36 9.51
CA GLU A 63 16.07 45.91 8.89
C GLU A 63 17.15 44.83 8.71
N ASP A 64 17.34 43.94 9.69
CA ASP A 64 18.30 42.83 9.62
C ASP A 64 17.93 41.83 8.55
N ILE A 65 16.64 41.44 8.50
CA ILE A 65 16.12 40.54 7.47
C ILE A 65 16.26 41.18 6.08
N SER A 66 15.97 42.47 5.95
CA SER A 66 16.11 43.19 4.70
C SER A 66 17.58 43.26 4.23
N ALA A 67 18.54 43.46 5.15
CA ALA A 67 19.96 43.46 4.83
C ALA A 67 20.45 42.10 4.32
N ILE A 68 20.06 41.02 4.99
CA ILE A 68 20.41 39.65 4.58
C ILE A 68 19.77 39.33 3.23
N THR A 69 18.51 39.65 3.06
CA THR A 69 17.77 39.44 1.80
C THR A 69 18.44 40.18 0.65
N LYS A 70 18.92 41.38 0.88
CA LYS A 70 19.71 42.16 -0.10
C LYS A 70 21.00 41.42 -0.46
N THR A 71 21.71 40.86 0.51
CA THR A 71 22.94 40.10 0.27
C THR A 71 22.65 38.86 -0.62
N ILE A 72 21.55 38.17 -0.40
CA ILE A 72 21.14 37.02 -1.23
C ILE A 72 21.05 37.42 -2.72
N TYR A 73 20.53 38.61 -3.02
CA TYR A 73 20.25 39.04 -4.38
C TYR A 73 21.33 39.89 -5.05
N GLU A 74 22.26 40.47 -4.27
CA GLU A 74 23.29 41.37 -4.74
C GLU A 74 24.72 40.85 -4.52
N SER A 75 24.87 39.60 -4.01
CA SER A 75 26.18 38.96 -3.82
C SER A 75 26.94 38.78 -5.14
N LYS A 76 28.26 38.75 -5.03
CA LYS A 76 29.15 38.57 -6.19
C LYS A 76 29.38 37.12 -6.55
N THR A 77 29.16 36.22 -5.61
CA THR A 77 29.35 34.76 -5.80
C THR A 77 28.14 33.97 -5.38
N SER A 78 27.93 32.85 -6.04
CA SER A 78 26.85 31.89 -5.71
C SER A 78 26.97 31.41 -4.26
N GLN A 79 28.18 31.23 -3.75
CA GLN A 79 28.42 30.77 -2.37
C GLN A 79 27.97 31.82 -1.35
N GLU A 80 28.32 33.09 -1.55
CA GLU A 80 27.85 34.16 -0.66
C GLU A 80 26.33 34.29 -0.63
N SER A 81 25.67 34.09 -1.78
CA SER A 81 24.23 34.08 -1.88
C SER A 81 23.61 32.92 -1.09
N LEU A 82 24.19 31.73 -1.20
CA LEU A 82 23.72 30.52 -0.48
C LEU A 82 23.96 30.67 1.03
N ASP A 83 25.14 31.14 1.46
CA ASP A 83 25.46 31.34 2.86
C ASP A 83 24.51 32.38 3.51
N ALA A 84 24.19 33.45 2.79
CA ALA A 84 23.20 34.43 3.23
C ALA A 84 21.79 33.84 3.33
N ALA A 85 21.41 32.94 2.39
CA ALA A 85 20.12 32.24 2.40
C ALA A 85 20.03 31.29 3.62
N TYR A 86 21.11 30.58 3.95
CA TYR A 86 21.15 29.75 5.16
C TYR A 86 21.04 30.61 6.44
N ALA A 87 21.79 31.73 6.51
CA ALA A 87 21.71 32.63 7.64
C ALA A 87 20.31 33.21 7.86
N LEU A 88 19.59 33.55 6.77
CA LEU A 88 18.19 33.94 6.81
C LEU A 88 17.32 32.87 7.44
N CYS A 89 17.43 31.63 6.94
CA CYS A 89 16.65 30.50 7.43
C CYS A 89 16.95 30.23 8.91
N ASP A 90 18.22 30.22 9.32
CA ASP A 90 18.63 29.95 10.70
C ASP A 90 18.13 31.04 11.67
N ILE A 91 18.13 32.30 11.28
CA ILE A 91 17.59 33.41 12.08
C ILE A 91 16.06 33.25 12.23
N LEU A 92 15.33 32.95 11.14
CA LEU A 92 13.90 32.77 11.19
C LEU A 92 13.52 31.58 12.06
N LEU A 93 14.20 30.44 11.90
CA LEU A 93 13.93 29.22 12.69
C LEU A 93 14.16 29.43 14.19
N ASN A 94 15.24 30.14 14.57
CA ASN A 94 15.60 30.37 15.96
C ASN A 94 14.74 31.44 16.64
N SER A 95 13.98 32.26 15.89
CA SER A 95 13.20 33.36 16.44
C SER A 95 11.70 33.14 16.32
N VAL A 96 11.18 33.14 15.09
CA VAL A 96 9.73 33.11 14.78
C VAL A 96 9.28 31.78 14.14
N GLY A 97 10.22 30.92 13.82
CA GLY A 97 9.96 29.66 13.14
C GLY A 97 9.54 29.87 11.68
N PHE A 98 8.86 28.89 11.14
CA PHE A 98 8.48 28.87 9.73
C PHE A 98 7.53 30.03 9.32
N ARG A 99 6.76 30.58 10.27
CA ARG A 99 5.90 31.76 10.03
C ARG A 99 6.66 32.98 9.54
N GLY A 100 7.93 33.11 9.94
CA GLY A 100 8.80 34.18 9.47
C GLY A 100 8.91 34.27 7.94
N LEU A 101 8.71 33.17 7.22
CA LEU A 101 8.68 33.20 5.76
C LEU A 101 7.54 34.07 5.19
N ASN A 102 6.40 34.08 5.87
CA ASN A 102 5.24 34.91 5.51
C ASN A 102 5.31 36.29 6.17
N ASP A 103 5.62 36.37 7.46
CA ASP A 103 5.64 37.62 8.23
C ASP A 103 6.62 38.63 7.66
N TYR A 104 7.74 38.17 7.12
CA TYR A 104 8.76 39.01 6.44
C TYR A 104 8.65 38.94 4.90
N ASN A 105 7.56 38.43 4.35
CA ASN A 105 7.29 38.31 2.92
C ASN A 105 8.41 37.62 2.10
N VAL A 106 9.17 36.70 2.69
CA VAL A 106 10.34 36.07 2.06
C VAL A 106 9.93 35.33 0.78
N LEU A 107 8.87 34.53 0.81
CA LEU A 107 8.39 33.77 -0.36
C LEU A 107 7.91 34.70 -1.49
N GLN A 108 7.30 35.83 -1.17
CA GLN A 108 6.88 36.81 -2.17
C GLN A 108 8.09 37.50 -2.82
N GLU A 109 9.13 37.78 -2.04
CA GLU A 109 10.37 38.35 -2.61
C GLU A 109 11.13 37.33 -3.44
N VAL A 110 11.19 36.04 -3.04
CA VAL A 110 11.73 34.96 -3.87
C VAL A 110 10.99 34.90 -5.22
N LYS A 111 9.66 34.95 -5.21
CA LYS A 111 8.83 34.96 -6.42
C LYS A 111 9.13 36.16 -7.31
N LYS A 112 9.19 37.35 -6.74
CA LYS A 112 9.52 38.57 -7.50
C LYS A 112 10.94 38.53 -8.07
N ALA A 113 11.90 38.04 -7.28
CA ALA A 113 13.29 37.94 -7.70
C ALA A 113 13.49 36.92 -8.82
N ALA A 114 12.83 35.75 -8.73
CA ALA A 114 12.87 34.75 -9.79
C ALA A 114 12.26 35.24 -11.13
N ALA A 115 11.26 36.11 -11.06
CA ALA A 115 10.62 36.69 -12.23
C ALA A 115 11.40 37.86 -12.89
N ASP A 116 12.48 38.33 -12.24
CA ASP A 116 13.27 39.47 -12.76
C ASP A 116 14.13 39.07 -13.94
N LYS A 117 13.63 39.34 -15.14
CA LYS A 117 14.32 39.01 -16.39
C LYS A 117 15.62 39.81 -16.64
N LYS A 118 15.83 40.94 -15.92
CA LYS A 118 16.96 41.84 -16.16
C LYS A 118 18.14 41.55 -15.22
N ASN A 119 17.87 41.13 -13.97
CA ASN A 119 18.90 40.95 -12.98
C ASN A 119 19.18 39.45 -12.77
N ILE A 120 20.39 39.00 -13.11
CA ILE A 120 20.84 37.62 -12.99
C ILE A 120 20.98 37.25 -11.51
N GLY A 121 21.62 38.08 -10.68
CA GLY A 121 21.83 37.82 -9.27
C GLY A 121 20.53 37.64 -8.50
N ARG A 122 19.48 38.38 -8.86
CA ARG A 122 18.14 38.18 -8.26
C ARG A 122 17.55 36.83 -8.60
N ARG A 123 17.64 36.38 -9.86
CA ARG A 123 17.11 35.05 -10.27
C ARG A 123 17.90 33.91 -9.60
N GLU A 124 19.23 34.06 -9.60
CA GLU A 124 20.13 33.10 -8.97
C GLU A 124 19.88 33.01 -7.46
N GLY A 125 19.90 34.15 -6.76
CA GLY A 125 19.64 34.24 -5.33
C GLY A 125 18.26 33.70 -4.94
N ALA A 126 17.25 33.90 -5.81
CA ALA A 126 15.93 33.33 -5.58
C ALA A 126 15.95 31.78 -5.56
N MET A 127 16.73 31.16 -6.43
CA MET A 127 16.85 29.69 -6.47
C MET A 127 17.63 29.16 -5.29
N PHE A 128 18.72 29.80 -4.88
CA PHE A 128 19.47 29.43 -3.68
C PHE A 128 18.65 29.66 -2.41
N ALA A 129 17.91 30.76 -2.31
CA ALA A 129 17.01 31.00 -1.18
C ALA A 129 15.93 29.90 -1.08
N LEU A 130 15.34 29.51 -2.21
CA LEU A 130 14.33 28.46 -2.25
C LEU A 130 14.91 27.12 -1.80
N GLY A 131 16.09 26.73 -2.29
CA GLY A 131 16.77 25.50 -1.89
C GLY A 131 17.15 25.50 -0.41
N ALA A 132 17.69 26.61 0.11
CA ALA A 132 18.01 26.76 1.53
C ALA A 132 16.77 26.65 2.42
N ILE A 133 15.64 27.20 2.00
CA ILE A 133 14.36 27.07 2.71
C ILE A 133 13.96 25.60 2.78
N PHE A 134 13.98 24.86 1.67
CA PHE A 134 13.63 23.46 1.67
C PHE A 134 14.56 22.61 2.54
N GLU A 135 15.85 22.88 2.54
CA GLU A 135 16.85 22.12 3.29
C GLU A 135 16.84 22.46 4.80
N ARG A 136 16.64 23.73 5.17
CA ARG A 136 16.73 24.20 6.56
C ARG A 136 15.43 24.11 7.34
N PHE A 137 14.26 24.11 6.67
CA PHE A 137 12.98 23.90 7.31
C PHE A 137 12.62 22.40 7.25
N PRO A 138 13.08 21.60 8.23
CA PRO A 138 13.07 20.15 8.11
C PRO A 138 11.65 19.57 8.17
N SER A 139 11.51 18.41 7.56
CA SER A 139 10.28 17.59 7.44
C SER A 139 9.59 17.22 8.77
N LYS A 140 10.25 17.40 9.90
CA LYS A 140 9.61 17.22 11.23
C LYS A 140 8.42 18.15 11.45
N GLN A 141 8.37 19.27 10.73
CA GLN A 141 7.20 20.16 10.67
C GLN A 141 6.47 19.95 9.34
N ARG A 142 5.73 18.87 9.22
CA ARG A 142 5.04 18.48 7.98
C ARG A 142 4.19 19.59 7.35
N LEU A 143 3.74 20.58 8.15
CA LEU A 143 3.00 21.73 7.61
C LEU A 143 3.85 22.57 6.65
N SER A 144 5.15 22.72 6.87
CA SER A 144 6.03 23.42 5.94
C SER A 144 6.13 22.73 4.58
N GLU A 145 6.13 21.38 4.58
CA GLU A 145 6.05 20.61 3.34
C GLU A 145 4.78 20.94 2.56
N VAL A 146 3.63 20.93 3.23
CA VAL A 146 2.35 21.23 2.61
C VAL A 146 2.31 22.65 2.06
N VAL A 147 2.74 23.64 2.83
CA VAL A 147 2.76 25.05 2.37
C VAL A 147 3.67 25.22 1.16
N PHE A 148 4.86 24.64 1.17
CA PHE A 148 5.76 24.72 0.01
C PHE A 148 5.21 24.02 -1.21
N LEU A 149 4.57 22.87 -1.03
CA LEU A 149 3.97 22.12 -2.13
C LEU A 149 2.68 22.78 -2.65
N LEU A 150 1.87 23.35 -1.76
CA LEU A 150 0.58 23.94 -2.13
C LEU A 150 0.70 25.38 -2.60
N GLN A 151 1.75 26.08 -2.26
CA GLN A 151 2.14 27.31 -3.00
C GLN A 151 2.71 26.97 -4.39
N HIS A 152 2.32 25.88 -4.89
CA HIS A 152 2.79 25.13 -6.02
C HIS A 152 2.49 25.79 -7.37
N ASP A 153 1.50 26.62 -7.44
CA ASP A 153 1.22 27.30 -8.69
C ASP A 153 2.41 28.13 -9.17
N TYR A 154 3.40 28.35 -8.28
CA TYR A 154 4.61 29.04 -8.67
C TYR A 154 5.94 28.51 -8.10
N LEU A 155 6.01 27.91 -6.90
CA LEU A 155 7.32 27.51 -6.31
C LEU A 155 8.02 26.41 -7.10
N LEU A 156 7.40 25.24 -7.24
CA LEU A 156 7.99 24.16 -8.02
C LEU A 156 8.01 24.45 -9.53
N PRO A 157 6.90 24.89 -10.16
CA PRO A 157 6.95 25.31 -11.56
C PRO A 157 7.99 26.41 -11.83
N MET A 158 8.16 27.37 -10.92
CA MET A 158 9.17 28.40 -11.02
C MET A 158 10.59 27.83 -11.02
N ALA A 159 10.89 26.88 -10.12
CA ALA A 159 12.17 26.18 -10.08
C ALA A 159 12.39 25.34 -11.35
N LEU A 160 11.36 24.61 -11.81
CA LEU A 160 11.41 23.84 -13.07
C LEU A 160 11.66 24.75 -14.27
N ASP A 161 11.00 25.92 -14.34
CA ASP A 161 11.21 26.88 -15.42
C ASP A 161 12.62 27.47 -15.39
N ALA A 162 13.20 27.67 -14.20
CA ALA A 162 14.56 28.17 -14.01
C ALA A 162 15.66 27.18 -14.48
N ILE A 163 15.36 25.87 -14.55
CA ILE A 163 16.23 24.86 -15.20
C ILE A 163 16.56 25.23 -16.67
N ALA A 164 15.69 25.97 -17.33
CA ALA A 164 15.88 26.39 -18.71
C ALA A 164 16.35 27.84 -18.80
N ASP A 165 16.87 28.45 -17.73
CA ASP A 165 17.47 29.79 -17.79
C ASP A 165 18.73 29.79 -18.66
N LYS A 166 19.02 30.93 -19.26
CA LYS A 166 20.23 31.10 -20.09
C LYS A 166 21.50 31.05 -19.29
N THR A 167 21.43 31.46 -18.00
CA THR A 167 22.58 31.59 -17.11
C THR A 167 22.83 30.26 -16.38
N PRO A 168 24.07 29.71 -16.43
CA PRO A 168 24.39 28.43 -15.77
C PRO A 168 24.13 28.45 -14.26
N SER A 169 24.55 29.51 -13.53
CA SER A 169 24.39 29.59 -12.09
C SER A 169 22.92 29.57 -11.63
N VAL A 170 22.01 30.17 -12.40
CA VAL A 170 20.57 30.11 -12.16
C VAL A 170 20.05 28.66 -12.32
N ARG A 171 20.54 27.94 -13.34
CA ARG A 171 20.19 26.52 -13.54
C ARG A 171 20.70 25.63 -12.41
N ASP A 172 21.92 25.90 -11.94
CA ASP A 172 22.52 25.11 -10.85
C ASP A 172 21.80 25.38 -9.53
N GLY A 173 21.43 26.62 -9.23
CA GLY A 173 20.57 26.98 -8.12
C GLY A 173 19.18 26.32 -8.20
N ALA A 174 18.59 26.26 -9.40
CA ALA A 174 17.30 25.60 -9.60
C ALA A 174 17.38 24.08 -9.36
N LYS A 175 18.45 23.41 -9.84
CA LYS A 175 18.69 21.99 -9.54
C LYS A 175 18.83 21.76 -8.04
N TYR A 176 19.65 22.58 -7.38
CA TYR A 176 19.81 22.51 -5.95
C TYR A 176 18.46 22.64 -5.20
N ALA A 177 17.62 23.62 -5.57
CA ALA A 177 16.32 23.81 -4.95
C ALA A 177 15.38 22.60 -5.15
N ILE A 178 15.37 22.01 -6.35
CA ILE A 178 14.55 20.83 -6.67
C ILE A 178 15.05 19.59 -5.93
N ASP A 179 16.37 19.37 -5.86
CA ASP A 179 16.97 18.24 -5.16
C ASP A 179 16.78 18.34 -3.64
N ALA A 180 16.92 19.54 -3.07
CA ALA A 180 16.65 19.82 -1.66
C ALA A 180 15.18 19.51 -1.33
N LEU A 181 14.23 20.03 -2.12
CA LEU A 181 12.82 19.74 -1.96
C LEU A 181 12.56 18.23 -1.99
N TYR A 182 13.04 17.55 -3.03
CA TYR A 182 12.77 16.12 -3.21
C TYR A 182 13.30 15.25 -2.06
N LYS A 183 14.46 15.60 -1.52
CA LYS A 183 15.11 14.89 -0.41
C LYS A 183 14.32 15.01 0.90
N GLU A 184 13.77 16.19 1.16
CA GLU A 184 13.08 16.48 2.41
C GLU A 184 11.61 16.04 2.43
N LEU A 185 11.02 15.70 1.26
CA LEU A 185 9.64 15.23 1.17
C LEU A 185 9.49 13.77 1.59
N GLY A 186 8.57 13.50 2.51
CA GLY A 186 8.10 12.16 2.82
C GLY A 186 7.29 11.53 1.69
N ALA A 187 6.95 10.24 1.81
CA ALA A 187 6.23 9.48 0.78
C ALA A 187 4.87 10.10 0.46
N GLU A 188 4.10 10.48 1.48
CA GLU A 188 2.79 11.10 1.34
C GLU A 188 2.88 12.45 0.62
N ALA A 189 3.83 13.30 1.00
CA ALA A 189 4.01 14.61 0.37
C ALA A 189 4.47 14.49 -1.09
N LYS A 190 5.27 13.48 -1.44
CA LYS A 190 5.61 13.16 -2.83
C LYS A 190 4.38 12.78 -3.64
N VAL A 191 3.51 11.94 -3.09
CA VAL A 191 2.34 11.40 -3.81
C VAL A 191 1.21 12.40 -3.91
N TYR A 192 0.80 13.00 -2.79
CA TYR A 192 -0.38 13.86 -2.74
C TYR A 192 -0.07 15.34 -3.04
N GLY A 193 1.17 15.73 -2.89
CA GLY A 193 1.64 17.08 -3.17
C GLY A 193 2.43 17.21 -4.48
N LEU A 194 3.59 16.54 -4.57
CA LEU A 194 4.52 16.72 -5.69
C LEU A 194 3.99 16.13 -7.01
N LEU A 195 3.49 14.89 -6.99
CA LEU A 195 3.07 14.17 -8.20
C LEU A 195 1.95 14.87 -8.98
N PRO A 196 0.86 15.39 -8.35
CA PRO A 196 -0.18 16.12 -9.07
C PRO A 196 0.35 17.37 -9.77
N ILE A 197 1.35 18.04 -9.18
CA ILE A 197 2.00 19.22 -9.79
C ILE A 197 2.77 18.81 -11.03
N LEU A 198 3.56 17.74 -10.96
CA LEU A 198 4.31 17.22 -12.10
C LEU A 198 3.38 16.80 -13.25
N ILE A 199 2.30 16.08 -12.93
CA ILE A 199 1.26 15.71 -13.90
C ILE A 199 0.67 16.96 -14.58
N LYS A 200 0.25 17.96 -13.79
CA LYS A 200 -0.29 19.22 -14.29
C LYS A 200 0.72 19.99 -15.15
N TYR A 201 1.99 20.02 -14.72
CA TYR A 201 3.08 20.69 -15.41
C TYR A 201 3.38 20.06 -16.77
N LEU A 202 3.54 18.75 -16.82
CA LEU A 202 3.81 18.00 -18.06
C LEU A 202 2.61 18.02 -19.02
N ARG A 203 1.38 17.91 -18.49
CA ARG A 203 0.15 17.92 -19.31
C ARG A 203 -0.08 19.24 -20.04
N LYS A 204 0.39 20.37 -19.49
CA LYS A 204 0.28 21.67 -20.16
C LYS A 204 1.02 21.77 -21.50
N GLY A 205 2.04 20.95 -21.74
CA GLY A 205 2.81 20.93 -22.99
C GLY A 205 3.58 22.24 -23.30
N THR A 206 3.65 23.17 -22.33
CA THR A 206 4.35 24.47 -22.48
C THR A 206 5.73 24.47 -21.84
N ALA A 207 6.13 23.37 -21.21
CA ALA A 207 7.42 23.22 -20.58
C ALA A 207 8.55 23.32 -21.63
N LYS A 208 9.61 24.04 -21.27
CA LYS A 208 10.84 23.98 -22.07
C LYS A 208 11.46 22.60 -21.95
N TRP A 209 12.15 22.14 -22.98
CA TRP A 209 12.67 20.77 -23.03
C TRP A 209 13.56 20.42 -21.83
N GLN A 210 14.40 21.35 -21.35
CA GLN A 210 15.25 21.11 -20.16
C GLN A 210 14.41 20.86 -18.90
N SER A 211 13.37 21.64 -18.71
CA SER A 211 12.44 21.51 -17.60
C SER A 211 11.61 20.22 -17.68
N ALA A 212 11.20 19.84 -18.89
CA ALA A 212 10.51 18.58 -19.13
C ALA A 212 11.38 17.37 -18.78
N VAL A 213 12.68 17.39 -19.12
CA VAL A 213 13.64 16.35 -18.74
C VAL A 213 13.64 16.15 -17.23
N VAL A 214 13.81 17.23 -16.46
CA VAL A 214 13.85 17.15 -14.99
C VAL A 214 12.50 16.66 -14.41
N ALA A 215 11.38 17.10 -14.98
CA ALA A 215 10.07 16.67 -14.53
C ALA A 215 9.85 15.15 -14.78
N TYR A 216 10.26 14.61 -15.93
CA TYR A 216 10.24 13.17 -16.17
C TYR A 216 11.21 12.42 -15.25
N GLU A 217 12.41 12.96 -15.02
CA GLU A 217 13.38 12.36 -14.10
C GLU A 217 12.83 12.27 -12.66
N LEU A 218 12.10 13.29 -12.19
CA LEU A 218 11.45 13.27 -10.87
C LEU A 218 10.37 12.17 -10.79
N VAL A 219 9.54 12.04 -11.83
CA VAL A 219 8.55 10.95 -11.91
C VAL A 219 9.25 9.57 -11.87
N GLY A 220 10.34 9.41 -12.62
CA GLY A 220 11.13 8.19 -12.61
C GLY A 220 11.77 7.91 -11.25
N ARG A 221 12.34 8.91 -10.58
CA ARG A 221 12.90 8.79 -9.21
C ARG A 221 11.83 8.34 -8.22
N MET A 222 10.62 8.91 -8.26
CA MET A 222 9.52 8.48 -7.39
C MET A 222 9.16 7.01 -7.60
N ALA A 223 9.15 6.53 -8.86
CA ALA A 223 8.91 5.13 -9.16
C ALA A 223 10.06 4.23 -8.69
N ASP A 224 11.32 4.69 -8.79
CA ASP A 224 12.47 3.96 -8.30
C ASP A 224 12.50 3.90 -6.76
N ASP A 225 12.12 4.98 -6.05
CA ASP A 225 11.98 5.00 -4.59
C ASP A 225 10.88 4.04 -4.10
N ALA A 226 9.88 3.77 -4.93
CA ALA A 226 8.79 2.83 -4.64
C ALA A 226 9.17 1.36 -4.83
N LYS A 227 10.37 1.04 -5.33
CA LYS A 227 10.84 -0.35 -5.48
C LYS A 227 11.08 -0.99 -4.12
N MET A 228 10.75 -2.26 -4.03
CA MET A 228 11.01 -3.04 -2.82
C MET A 228 12.51 -3.21 -2.58
N GLY A 229 12.95 -3.05 -1.35
CA GLY A 229 14.28 -3.35 -0.87
C GLY A 229 14.21 -3.87 0.56
N MET A 230 15.16 -4.72 0.96
CA MET A 230 15.30 -5.17 2.36
C MET A 230 15.89 -4.02 3.21
N GLU A 231 15.04 -3.12 3.64
CA GLU A 231 15.36 -2.04 4.57
C GLU A 231 14.47 -2.13 5.82
N SER A 232 14.58 -1.16 6.73
CA SER A 232 13.77 -1.14 7.94
C SER A 232 12.26 -1.20 7.66
N LEU A 233 11.48 -1.70 8.62
CA LEU A 233 10.00 -1.82 8.51
C LEU A 233 9.33 -0.47 8.15
N GLU A 234 9.82 0.65 8.70
CA GLU A 234 9.30 2.00 8.41
C GLU A 234 9.60 2.45 6.97
N ALA A 235 10.78 2.11 6.45
CA ALA A 235 11.14 2.40 5.06
C ALA A 235 10.30 1.56 4.09
N GLU A 236 9.97 0.33 4.45
CA GLU A 236 9.10 -0.55 3.66
C GLU A 236 7.66 -0.03 3.62
N GLN A 237 7.12 0.45 4.74
CA GLN A 237 5.80 1.08 4.80
C GLN A 237 5.73 2.34 3.93
N ALA A 238 6.75 3.20 3.97
CA ALA A 238 6.81 4.39 3.12
C ALA A 238 6.87 4.04 1.61
N LYS A 239 7.61 2.98 1.25
CA LYS A 239 7.66 2.48 -0.13
C LYS A 239 6.32 1.92 -0.60
N ASP A 240 5.59 1.21 0.28
CA ASP A 240 4.26 0.69 -0.02
C ASP A 240 3.26 1.81 -0.31
N VAL A 241 3.27 2.88 0.49
CA VAL A 241 2.45 4.07 0.26
C VAL A 241 2.74 4.67 -1.10
N LEU A 242 4.01 4.88 -1.42
CA LEU A 242 4.43 5.48 -2.68
C LEU A 242 4.05 4.59 -3.87
N ARG A 243 4.24 3.27 -3.75
CA ARG A 243 3.92 2.30 -4.81
C ARG A 243 2.42 2.23 -5.11
N GLU A 244 1.58 2.10 -4.07
CA GLU A 244 0.13 2.01 -4.26
C GLU A 244 -0.45 3.29 -4.85
N ALA A 245 -0.06 4.43 -4.31
CA ALA A 245 -0.60 5.70 -4.75
C ALA A 245 -0.11 6.10 -6.16
N MET A 246 1.15 5.82 -6.50
CA MET A 246 1.62 5.97 -7.88
C MET A 246 0.94 4.98 -8.82
N GLY A 247 0.70 3.74 -8.38
CA GLY A 247 -0.04 2.73 -9.15
C GLY A 247 -1.42 3.24 -9.58
N ARG A 248 -2.15 3.90 -8.68
CA ARG A 248 -3.46 4.53 -8.98
C ARG A 248 -3.34 5.69 -9.98
N LYS A 249 -2.21 6.39 -10.03
CA LYS A 249 -1.97 7.51 -10.95
C LYS A 249 -1.38 7.09 -12.29
N LEU A 250 -1.11 5.79 -12.51
CA LEU A 250 -0.59 5.30 -13.80
C LEU A 250 -1.53 5.59 -14.97
N GLU A 251 -2.85 5.64 -14.75
CA GLU A 251 -3.81 6.05 -15.78
C GLU A 251 -3.51 7.44 -16.35
N ASP A 252 -3.13 8.39 -15.49
CA ASP A 252 -2.75 9.74 -15.88
C ASP A 252 -1.31 9.81 -16.38
N LEU A 253 -0.39 9.05 -15.77
CA LEU A 253 1.04 9.12 -16.03
C LEU A 253 1.44 8.45 -17.35
N ILE A 254 0.92 7.25 -17.63
CA ILE A 254 1.33 6.48 -18.83
C ILE A 254 1.12 7.28 -20.11
N PRO A 255 -0.06 7.91 -20.37
CA PRO A 255 -0.24 8.70 -21.60
C PRO A 255 0.67 9.91 -21.67
N ILE A 256 0.95 10.57 -20.54
CA ILE A 256 1.83 11.74 -20.48
C ILE A 256 3.27 11.35 -20.79
N VAL A 257 3.75 10.25 -20.20
CA VAL A 257 5.12 9.78 -20.40
C VAL A 257 5.27 9.18 -21.79
N GLU A 258 4.28 8.45 -22.31
CA GLU A 258 4.28 7.96 -23.69
C GLU A 258 4.36 9.14 -24.69
N GLY A 259 3.61 10.22 -24.46
CA GLY A 259 3.73 11.43 -25.25
C GLY A 259 5.14 12.02 -25.26
N GLY A 260 5.81 12.02 -24.11
CA GLY A 260 7.20 12.47 -23.97
C GLY A 260 8.22 11.56 -24.67
N MET A 261 7.95 10.25 -24.81
CA MET A 261 8.82 9.32 -25.55
C MET A 261 8.94 9.69 -27.04
N HIS A 262 7.95 10.40 -27.58
CA HIS A 262 7.91 10.85 -28.97
C HIS A 262 8.31 12.32 -29.15
N ASP A 263 8.89 12.96 -28.12
CA ASP A 263 9.35 14.34 -28.24
C ASP A 263 10.47 14.47 -29.26
N LEU A 264 10.48 15.60 -30.01
CA LEU A 264 11.49 15.90 -31.00
C LEU A 264 12.89 16.08 -30.40
N LYS A 265 12.99 16.40 -29.12
CA LYS A 265 14.26 16.51 -28.39
C LYS A 265 14.65 15.14 -27.81
N ALA A 266 15.78 14.63 -28.26
CA ALA A 266 16.30 13.33 -27.84
C ALA A 266 16.48 13.21 -26.33
N GLU A 267 16.82 14.31 -25.65
CA GLU A 267 16.99 14.36 -24.21
C GLU A 267 15.66 14.13 -23.48
N VAL A 268 14.56 14.73 -23.96
CA VAL A 268 13.22 14.55 -23.42
C VAL A 268 12.75 13.12 -23.66
N SER A 269 12.90 12.64 -24.90
CA SER A 269 12.55 11.26 -25.26
C SER A 269 13.27 10.23 -24.38
N LYS A 270 14.59 10.38 -24.16
CA LYS A 270 15.38 9.50 -23.30
C LYS A 270 14.92 9.55 -21.84
N ALA A 271 14.63 10.74 -21.30
CA ALA A 271 14.14 10.89 -19.93
C ALA A 271 12.76 10.24 -19.76
N ALA A 272 11.86 10.43 -20.73
CA ALA A 272 10.54 9.81 -20.73
C ALA A 272 10.61 8.27 -20.83
N ILE A 273 11.48 7.71 -21.68
CA ILE A 273 11.71 6.27 -21.80
C ILE A 273 12.24 5.71 -20.45
N LYS A 274 13.21 6.40 -19.82
CA LYS A 274 13.71 6.00 -18.52
C LYS A 274 12.61 6.01 -17.44
N SER A 275 11.79 7.05 -17.45
CA SER A 275 10.64 7.18 -16.54
C SER A 275 9.59 6.09 -16.79
N MET A 276 9.27 5.76 -18.05
CA MET A 276 8.38 4.65 -18.40
C MET A 276 8.88 3.31 -17.87
N ASN A 277 10.18 3.03 -18.06
CA ASN A 277 10.78 1.82 -17.52
C ASN A 277 10.69 1.75 -15.98
N ALA A 278 10.86 2.87 -15.28
CA ALA A 278 10.70 2.93 -13.83
C ALA A 278 9.23 2.71 -13.42
N LEU A 279 8.27 3.40 -14.06
CA LEU A 279 6.84 3.27 -13.79
C LEU A 279 6.33 1.83 -14.00
N THR A 280 6.80 1.16 -15.03
CA THR A 280 6.37 -0.23 -15.30
C THR A 280 6.87 -1.24 -14.27
N THR A 281 7.89 -0.89 -13.46
CA THR A 281 8.31 -1.74 -12.33
C THR A 281 7.28 -1.75 -11.17
N LEU A 282 6.33 -0.80 -11.17
CA LEU A 282 5.24 -0.77 -10.19
C LEU A 282 4.15 -1.82 -10.49
N LEU A 283 4.16 -2.40 -11.69
CA LEU A 283 3.23 -3.48 -12.04
C LEU A 283 3.63 -4.77 -11.30
N GLN A 284 2.70 -5.27 -10.52
CA GLN A 284 2.83 -6.55 -9.80
C GLN A 284 1.92 -7.58 -10.47
N ASN A 285 2.30 -8.02 -11.66
CA ASN A 285 1.56 -9.03 -12.40
C ASN A 285 2.54 -9.94 -13.13
N ASP A 286 2.68 -11.17 -12.65
CA ASP A 286 3.66 -12.13 -13.14
C ASP A 286 3.44 -12.53 -14.61
N ASP A 287 2.22 -12.42 -15.11
CA ASP A 287 1.89 -12.74 -16.52
C ASP A 287 2.40 -11.66 -17.47
N VAL A 288 2.37 -10.38 -17.03
CA VAL A 288 2.72 -9.21 -17.85
C VAL A 288 4.19 -8.83 -17.70
N GLN A 289 4.79 -9.00 -16.53
CA GLN A 289 6.18 -8.60 -16.26
C GLN A 289 7.19 -9.10 -17.32
N PRO A 290 7.17 -10.37 -17.77
CA PRO A 290 8.11 -10.85 -18.79
C PRO A 290 7.93 -10.18 -20.16
N ARG A 291 6.79 -9.54 -20.38
CA ARG A 291 6.43 -8.88 -21.66
C ARG A 291 6.69 -7.37 -21.65
N LEU A 292 6.91 -6.76 -20.48
CA LEU A 292 7.12 -5.32 -20.32
C LEU A 292 8.16 -4.71 -21.28
N PRO A 293 9.36 -5.31 -21.47
CA PRO A 293 10.34 -4.73 -22.39
C PRO A 293 9.82 -4.60 -23.82
N LEU A 294 9.01 -5.57 -24.28
CA LEU A 294 8.41 -5.56 -25.60
C LEU A 294 7.26 -4.55 -25.70
N LEU A 295 6.46 -4.41 -24.66
CA LEU A 295 5.36 -3.44 -24.57
C LEU A 295 5.91 -2.01 -24.59
N ILE A 296 6.93 -1.73 -23.77
CA ILE A 296 7.60 -0.40 -23.74
C ILE A 296 8.18 -0.09 -25.12
N LYS A 297 8.84 -1.06 -25.74
CA LYS A 297 9.37 -0.87 -27.11
C LYS A 297 8.26 -0.58 -28.13
N SER A 298 7.07 -1.14 -27.95
CA SER A 298 5.93 -0.83 -28.82
C SER A 298 5.32 0.53 -28.55
N MET A 299 5.50 1.06 -27.33
CA MET A 299 5.16 2.46 -27.01
C MET A 299 6.20 3.44 -27.60
N GLU A 300 7.49 3.08 -27.54
CA GLU A 300 8.60 3.86 -28.12
C GLU A 300 8.53 3.94 -29.63
N ASP A 301 8.23 2.82 -30.29
CA ASP A 301 8.09 2.72 -31.73
C ASP A 301 6.64 2.39 -32.11
N PRO A 302 5.82 3.41 -32.44
CA PRO A 302 4.41 3.21 -32.77
C PRO A 302 4.18 2.56 -34.14
N SER A 303 5.23 2.01 -34.76
CA SER A 303 5.08 1.30 -36.04
C SER A 303 4.13 0.11 -35.90
N THR A 304 3.38 -0.18 -36.98
CA THR A 304 2.47 -1.32 -37.03
C THR A 304 3.17 -2.64 -36.71
N GLN A 305 4.43 -2.78 -37.11
CA GLN A 305 5.19 -4.01 -36.87
C GLN A 305 5.55 -4.21 -35.41
N SER A 306 5.90 -3.16 -34.67
CA SER A 306 6.21 -3.22 -33.23
C SER A 306 4.96 -3.55 -32.42
N LEU A 307 3.84 -2.90 -32.75
CA LEU A 307 2.54 -3.17 -32.14
C LEU A 307 2.09 -4.63 -32.37
N GLN A 308 2.23 -5.14 -33.61
CA GLN A 308 1.89 -6.54 -33.91
C GLN A 308 2.68 -7.54 -33.09
N LYS A 309 3.99 -7.31 -32.88
CA LYS A 309 4.84 -8.17 -32.02
C LYS A 309 4.38 -8.14 -30.56
N ALA A 310 4.01 -6.97 -30.05
CA ALA A 310 3.50 -6.81 -28.70
C ALA A 310 2.17 -7.56 -28.50
N ILE A 311 1.20 -7.38 -29.41
CA ILE A 311 -0.09 -8.09 -29.38
C ILE A 311 0.10 -9.60 -29.52
N HIS A 312 0.99 -10.05 -30.42
CA HIS A 312 1.28 -11.47 -30.57
C HIS A 312 1.85 -12.06 -29.27
N ALA A 313 2.80 -11.37 -28.61
CA ALA A 313 3.34 -11.81 -27.34
C ALA A 313 2.28 -11.89 -26.22
N LEU A 314 1.36 -10.93 -26.16
CA LEU A 314 0.23 -10.95 -25.23
C LEU A 314 -0.74 -12.08 -25.53
N SER A 315 -1.02 -12.37 -26.81
CA SER A 315 -1.92 -13.48 -27.21
C SER A 315 -1.36 -14.86 -26.89
N GLN A 316 -0.03 -14.99 -26.76
CA GLN A 316 0.68 -16.20 -26.33
C GLN A 316 0.79 -16.33 -24.82
N THR A 317 0.38 -15.31 -24.05
CA THR A 317 0.46 -15.31 -22.59
C THR A 317 -0.81 -15.93 -22.02
N THR A 318 -0.65 -16.94 -21.16
CA THR A 318 -1.74 -17.46 -20.35
C THR A 318 -1.94 -16.55 -19.16
N PHE A 319 -3.00 -15.75 -19.21
CA PHE A 319 -3.33 -14.87 -18.11
C PHE A 319 -4.05 -15.66 -17.02
N VAL A 320 -3.49 -15.64 -15.82
CA VAL A 320 -4.06 -16.27 -14.60
C VAL A 320 -4.06 -15.30 -13.42
N ALA A 321 -3.17 -14.29 -13.44
CA ALA A 321 -3.09 -13.30 -12.40
C ALA A 321 -4.21 -12.26 -12.51
N ILE A 322 -4.68 -11.78 -11.36
CA ILE A 322 -5.69 -10.72 -11.28
C ILE A 322 -5.21 -9.48 -12.04
N VAL A 323 -6.08 -8.92 -12.87
CA VAL A 323 -5.81 -7.70 -13.64
C VAL A 323 -6.27 -6.49 -12.83
N THR A 324 -5.30 -5.68 -12.42
CA THR A 324 -5.49 -4.45 -11.64
C THR A 324 -5.41 -3.19 -12.51
N SER A 325 -5.82 -2.04 -11.95
CA SER A 325 -5.73 -0.74 -12.62
C SER A 325 -4.34 -0.41 -13.19
N PRO A 326 -3.21 -0.64 -12.49
CA PRO A 326 -1.87 -0.47 -13.08
C PRO A 326 -1.63 -1.27 -14.36
N VAL A 327 -2.09 -2.52 -14.42
CA VAL A 327 -1.95 -3.38 -15.59
C VAL A 327 -2.78 -2.84 -16.76
N LEU A 328 -4.03 -2.46 -16.50
CA LEU A 328 -4.91 -1.84 -17.49
C LEU A 328 -4.36 -0.53 -18.03
N ALA A 329 -3.74 0.29 -17.18
CA ALA A 329 -3.12 1.56 -17.58
C ALA A 329 -2.05 1.37 -18.66
N VAL A 330 -1.26 0.30 -18.57
CA VAL A 330 -0.21 -0.01 -19.55
C VAL A 330 -0.75 -0.70 -20.79
N LEU A 331 -1.70 -1.63 -20.63
CA LEU A 331 -2.19 -2.45 -21.76
C LEU A 331 -3.25 -1.76 -22.59
N THR A 332 -4.16 -0.98 -21.98
CA THR A 332 -5.29 -0.35 -22.68
C THR A 332 -4.86 0.53 -23.87
N PRO A 333 -3.85 1.42 -23.77
CA PRO A 333 -3.44 2.23 -24.91
C PRO A 333 -2.96 1.41 -26.12
N LEU A 334 -2.25 0.31 -25.87
CA LEU A 334 -1.77 -0.60 -26.92
C LEU A 334 -2.93 -1.37 -27.59
N LEU A 335 -3.86 -1.88 -26.77
CA LEU A 335 -5.04 -2.60 -27.25
C LEU A 335 -5.96 -1.68 -28.04
N GLU A 336 -6.23 -0.47 -27.54
CA GLU A 336 -7.03 0.54 -28.22
C GLU A 336 -6.41 0.93 -29.58
N ARG A 337 -5.10 1.16 -29.63
CA ARG A 337 -4.36 1.45 -30.86
C ARG A 337 -4.50 0.29 -31.86
N SER A 338 -4.38 -0.97 -31.41
CA SER A 338 -4.53 -2.15 -32.27
C SER A 338 -5.95 -2.30 -32.81
N LEU A 339 -6.98 -2.10 -31.98
CA LEU A 339 -8.39 -2.18 -32.38
C LEU A 339 -8.80 -1.11 -33.39
N ASN A 340 -8.23 0.10 -33.26
CA ASN A 340 -8.59 1.26 -34.08
C ASN A 340 -7.74 1.41 -35.35
N SER A 341 -6.63 0.68 -35.48
CA SER A 341 -5.74 0.78 -36.64
C SER A 341 -6.31 0.07 -37.87
N PRO A 342 -6.57 0.77 -38.99
CA PRO A 342 -7.05 0.14 -40.23
C PRO A 342 -6.00 -0.71 -40.93
N SER A 343 -4.73 -0.56 -40.60
CA SER A 343 -3.61 -1.32 -41.17
C SER A 343 -3.30 -2.61 -40.43
N THR A 344 -4.03 -2.93 -39.37
CA THR A 344 -3.86 -4.14 -38.59
C THR A 344 -4.40 -5.36 -39.38
N SER A 345 -3.60 -6.43 -39.49
CA SER A 345 -4.04 -7.65 -40.16
C SER A 345 -5.19 -8.31 -39.41
N GLN A 346 -5.99 -9.11 -40.10
CA GLN A 346 -7.12 -9.82 -39.47
C GLN A 346 -6.67 -10.75 -38.34
N GLU A 347 -5.50 -11.38 -38.48
CA GLU A 347 -4.93 -12.23 -37.43
C GLU A 347 -4.58 -11.45 -36.17
N VAL A 348 -3.92 -10.30 -36.30
CA VAL A 348 -3.59 -9.46 -35.16
C VAL A 348 -4.85 -8.86 -34.53
N THR A 349 -5.86 -8.50 -35.34
CA THR A 349 -7.16 -8.06 -34.86
C THR A 349 -7.83 -9.14 -34.00
N ARG A 350 -7.85 -10.41 -34.50
CA ARG A 350 -8.34 -11.56 -33.77
C ARG A 350 -7.60 -11.73 -32.42
N GLN A 351 -6.26 -11.72 -32.45
CA GLN A 351 -5.43 -11.82 -31.25
C GLN A 351 -5.72 -10.70 -30.25
N THR A 352 -5.90 -9.47 -30.72
CA THR A 352 -6.22 -8.33 -29.86
C THR A 352 -7.53 -8.54 -29.11
N VAL A 353 -8.58 -8.98 -29.84
CA VAL A 353 -9.90 -9.19 -29.23
C VAL A 353 -9.87 -10.34 -28.22
N VAL A 354 -9.11 -11.42 -28.48
CA VAL A 354 -8.90 -12.52 -27.53
C VAL A 354 -8.20 -12.03 -26.26
N VAL A 355 -7.17 -11.17 -26.41
CA VAL A 355 -6.48 -10.56 -25.26
C VAL A 355 -7.42 -9.68 -24.45
N VAL A 356 -8.25 -8.87 -25.10
CA VAL A 356 -9.27 -8.04 -24.44
C VAL A 356 -10.28 -8.91 -23.66
N GLU A 357 -10.80 -9.98 -24.28
CA GLU A 357 -11.71 -10.90 -23.63
C GLU A 357 -11.08 -11.52 -22.37
N ASN A 358 -9.84 -12.03 -22.48
CA ASN A 358 -9.16 -12.70 -21.38
C ASN A 358 -8.81 -11.74 -20.24
N LEU A 359 -8.29 -10.55 -20.55
CA LEU A 359 -7.99 -9.53 -19.53
C LEU A 359 -9.25 -9.10 -18.80
N THR A 360 -10.36 -8.86 -19.52
CA THR A 360 -11.61 -8.41 -18.91
C THR A 360 -12.20 -9.45 -17.96
N LYS A 361 -12.05 -10.75 -18.26
CA LYS A 361 -12.47 -11.84 -17.36
C LYS A 361 -11.72 -11.89 -16.05
N LEU A 362 -10.48 -11.38 -16.01
CA LEU A 362 -9.60 -11.37 -14.83
C LEU A 362 -9.68 -10.06 -14.04
N VAL A 363 -10.46 -9.11 -14.51
CA VAL A 363 -10.79 -7.91 -13.72
C VAL A 363 -11.81 -8.30 -12.66
N HIS A 364 -11.39 -8.33 -11.42
CA HIS A 364 -12.25 -8.71 -10.31
C HIS A 364 -12.93 -7.51 -9.65
N ASP A 365 -12.31 -6.32 -9.69
CA ASP A 365 -12.91 -5.09 -9.18
C ASP A 365 -13.42 -4.24 -10.36
N PRO A 366 -14.75 -4.11 -10.52
CA PRO A 366 -15.33 -3.25 -11.56
C PRO A 366 -14.91 -1.78 -11.44
N VAL A 367 -14.61 -1.31 -10.21
CA VAL A 367 -14.17 0.07 -9.96
C VAL A 367 -12.81 0.33 -10.58
N GLU A 368 -11.88 -0.63 -10.49
CA GLU A 368 -10.56 -0.53 -11.12
C GLU A 368 -10.61 -0.48 -12.66
N ALA A 369 -11.60 -1.11 -13.25
CA ALA A 369 -11.73 -1.18 -14.70
C ALA A 369 -12.57 -0.06 -15.31
N ARG A 370 -13.26 0.74 -14.48
CA ARG A 370 -14.24 1.74 -14.90
C ARG A 370 -13.70 2.76 -15.89
N SER A 371 -12.46 3.18 -15.75
CA SER A 371 -11.81 4.16 -16.62
C SER A 371 -11.19 3.55 -17.87
N PHE A 372 -11.04 2.23 -17.94
CA PHE A 372 -10.35 1.53 -19.02
C PHE A 372 -11.29 0.78 -19.96
N LEU A 373 -12.26 0.04 -19.44
CA LEU A 373 -13.19 -0.77 -20.27
C LEU A 373 -14.00 0.08 -21.26
N PRO A 374 -14.52 1.28 -20.93
CA PRO A 374 -15.19 2.13 -21.90
C PRO A 374 -14.32 2.54 -23.08
N LYS A 375 -12.99 2.62 -22.92
CA LYS A 375 -12.04 2.95 -23.99
C LYS A 375 -11.89 1.81 -25.01
N LEU A 376 -12.02 0.55 -24.55
CA LEU A 376 -11.93 -0.64 -25.41
C LEU A 376 -13.23 -0.97 -26.14
N LEU A 377 -14.38 -0.53 -25.60
CA LEU A 377 -15.70 -0.84 -26.13
C LEU A 377 -15.91 -0.38 -27.59
N PRO A 378 -15.61 0.89 -27.99
CA PRO A 378 -15.85 1.34 -29.35
C PRO A 378 -15.01 0.58 -30.39
N GLY A 379 -13.73 0.32 -30.07
CA GLY A 379 -12.83 -0.43 -30.93
C GLY A 379 -13.28 -1.88 -31.12
N THR A 380 -13.71 -2.54 -30.06
CA THR A 380 -14.23 -3.92 -30.11
C THR A 380 -15.53 -4.01 -30.90
N LYS A 381 -16.46 -3.04 -30.75
CA LYS A 381 -17.67 -2.91 -31.58
C LYS A 381 -17.32 -2.74 -33.06
N ALA A 382 -16.38 -1.86 -33.37
CA ALA A 382 -15.93 -1.63 -34.73
C ALA A 382 -15.30 -2.89 -35.36
N VAL A 383 -14.59 -3.73 -34.60
CA VAL A 383 -14.06 -5.00 -35.08
C VAL A 383 -15.20 -5.97 -35.38
N ARG A 384 -16.18 -6.13 -34.49
CA ARG A 384 -17.36 -6.97 -34.74
C ARG A 384 -18.06 -6.62 -36.05
N ASP A 385 -18.24 -5.31 -36.28
CA ASP A 385 -19.02 -4.84 -37.44
C ASP A 385 -18.23 -4.90 -38.77
N ARG A 386 -16.88 -4.77 -38.69
CA ARG A 386 -16.01 -4.71 -39.89
C ARG A 386 -15.34 -6.02 -40.28
N ALA A 387 -15.18 -6.96 -39.33
CA ALA A 387 -14.44 -8.20 -39.60
C ALA A 387 -15.11 -9.05 -40.69
N SER A 388 -14.32 -9.44 -41.69
CA SER A 388 -14.82 -10.30 -42.80
C SER A 388 -15.01 -11.75 -42.36
N LEU A 389 -14.19 -12.25 -41.41
CA LEU A 389 -14.27 -13.60 -40.92
C LEU A 389 -15.36 -13.73 -39.83
N PRO A 390 -16.30 -14.69 -39.96
CA PRO A 390 -17.34 -14.93 -38.97
C PRO A 390 -16.78 -15.22 -37.58
N GLU A 391 -15.71 -16.04 -37.49
CA GLU A 391 -15.04 -16.38 -36.24
C GLU A 391 -14.58 -15.12 -35.47
N VAL A 392 -14.00 -14.14 -36.17
CA VAL A 392 -13.54 -12.88 -35.53
C VAL A 392 -14.72 -12.08 -35.00
N ARG A 393 -15.85 -12.06 -35.72
CA ARG A 393 -17.09 -11.40 -35.26
C ARG A 393 -17.66 -12.05 -34.00
N GLU A 394 -17.64 -13.39 -33.93
CA GLU A 394 -18.09 -14.11 -32.74
C GLU A 394 -17.21 -13.87 -31.52
N ILE A 395 -15.88 -13.89 -31.70
CA ILE A 395 -14.94 -13.56 -30.62
C ILE A 395 -15.17 -12.12 -30.16
N ALA A 396 -15.35 -11.17 -31.11
CA ALA A 396 -15.60 -9.78 -30.76
C ALA A 396 -16.94 -9.61 -30.00
N GLN A 397 -17.99 -10.38 -30.38
CA GLN A 397 -19.25 -10.36 -29.65
C GLN A 397 -19.07 -10.89 -28.22
N ARG A 398 -18.37 -12.03 -28.03
CA ARG A 398 -18.06 -12.52 -26.68
C ARG A 398 -17.28 -11.53 -25.83
N ALA A 399 -16.26 -10.88 -26.42
CA ALA A 399 -15.50 -9.85 -25.73
C ALA A 399 -16.39 -8.67 -25.31
N LEU A 400 -17.32 -8.23 -26.18
CA LEU A 400 -18.31 -7.22 -25.84
C LEU A 400 -19.21 -7.65 -24.69
N ASP A 401 -19.74 -8.87 -24.74
CA ASP A 401 -20.62 -9.41 -23.68
C ASP A 401 -19.89 -9.43 -22.33
N VAL A 402 -18.59 -9.80 -22.32
CA VAL A 402 -17.77 -9.80 -21.11
C VAL A 402 -17.50 -8.38 -20.61
N ILE A 403 -17.19 -7.43 -21.51
CA ILE A 403 -16.99 -6.01 -21.16
C ILE A 403 -18.30 -5.42 -20.62
N GLU A 404 -19.42 -5.62 -21.32
CA GLU A 404 -20.73 -5.09 -20.91
C GLU A 404 -21.19 -5.74 -19.58
N LYS A 405 -20.92 -7.02 -19.38
CA LYS A 405 -21.16 -7.69 -18.10
C LYS A 405 -20.32 -7.11 -16.98
N ALA A 406 -19.02 -6.92 -17.19
CA ALA A 406 -18.12 -6.31 -16.22
C ALA A 406 -18.53 -4.86 -15.89
N MET A 407 -19.01 -4.11 -16.88
CA MET A 407 -19.57 -2.76 -16.70
C MET A 407 -20.98 -2.78 -16.09
N GLY A 408 -21.81 -3.76 -16.43
CA GLY A 408 -23.21 -3.88 -15.96
C GLY A 408 -23.33 -4.43 -14.54
N GLN A 409 -22.35 -5.15 -14.05
CA GLN A 409 -22.24 -5.49 -12.62
C GLN A 409 -22.10 -4.25 -11.73
N GLN A 410 -21.76 -3.11 -12.33
CA GLN A 410 -21.75 -1.80 -11.66
C GLN A 410 -23.16 -1.23 -11.39
N THR A 411 -24.20 -1.69 -12.08
CA THR A 411 -25.57 -1.15 -11.94
C THR A 411 -26.46 -1.95 -11.00
N ASN A 412 -26.09 -3.18 -10.63
CA ASN A 412 -26.91 -4.10 -9.83
C ASN A 412 -26.30 -4.52 -8.49
N GLY A 413 -25.04 -4.20 -8.23
CA GLY A 413 -24.40 -4.33 -6.93
C GLY A 413 -24.17 -2.94 -6.35
N ASP A 414 -24.80 -2.65 -5.26
CA ASP A 414 -24.84 -1.34 -4.58
C ASP A 414 -23.51 -0.97 -3.87
N HIS A 415 -22.37 -1.38 -4.45
CA HIS A 415 -21.04 -0.87 -4.10
C HIS A 415 -20.62 0.21 -5.11
N SER A 416 -21.48 1.21 -5.19
CA SER A 416 -21.37 2.39 -6.02
C SER A 416 -20.31 3.36 -5.48
N GLU A 417 -20.13 4.46 -6.17
CA GLU A 417 -19.48 5.68 -5.71
C GLU A 417 -19.83 6.08 -4.25
N SER A 418 -20.93 5.55 -3.68
CA SER A 418 -21.36 5.76 -2.30
C SER A 418 -20.43 5.19 -1.23
N ASP A 419 -19.56 4.23 -1.57
CA ASP A 419 -18.65 3.62 -0.58
C ASP A 419 -17.28 4.28 -0.50
N ARG A 420 -16.93 5.11 -1.48
CA ARG A 420 -15.72 5.91 -1.41
C ARG A 420 -15.93 7.13 -0.52
N THR A 421 -15.02 7.31 0.42
CA THR A 421 -14.95 8.55 1.18
C THR A 421 -14.45 9.65 0.24
N ILE A 422 -15.23 10.72 0.07
CA ILE A 422 -14.85 11.84 -0.79
C ILE A 422 -14.17 12.94 0.04
N PRO A 423 -13.14 13.62 -0.52
CA PRO A 423 -12.39 14.66 0.21
C PRO A 423 -13.27 15.80 0.75
N GLU A 424 -14.37 16.15 0.07
CA GLU A 424 -15.31 17.19 0.48
C GLU A 424 -16.04 16.85 1.79
N ASP A 425 -16.36 15.59 2.02
CA ASP A 425 -17.00 15.16 3.26
C ASP A 425 -16.00 15.11 4.41
N VAL A 426 -14.77 14.64 4.15
CA VAL A 426 -13.66 14.73 5.11
C VAL A 426 -13.41 16.18 5.51
N SER A 427 -13.41 17.10 4.55
CA SER A 427 -13.23 18.54 4.79
C SER A 427 -14.25 19.09 5.79
N LYS A 428 -15.53 18.70 5.65
CA LYS A 428 -16.61 19.11 6.57
C LYS A 428 -16.39 18.55 7.98
N ILE A 429 -15.95 17.29 8.07
CA ILE A 429 -15.66 16.64 9.35
C ILE A 429 -14.46 17.31 10.02
N LEU A 430 -13.39 17.56 9.29
CA LEU A 430 -12.21 18.27 9.79
C LEU A 430 -12.56 19.66 10.30
N GLU A 431 -13.36 20.43 9.57
CA GLU A 431 -13.83 21.75 10.03
C GLU A 431 -14.65 21.66 11.30
N LYS A 432 -15.63 20.75 11.35
CA LYS A 432 -16.49 20.54 12.49
C LYS A 432 -15.67 20.19 13.74
N GLU A 433 -14.77 19.22 13.63
CA GLU A 433 -13.97 18.75 14.77
C GLU A 433 -12.91 19.80 15.19
N THR A 434 -12.37 20.56 14.24
CA THR A 434 -11.48 21.70 14.54
C THR A 434 -12.23 22.76 15.36
N GLN A 435 -13.44 23.14 14.98
CA GLN A 435 -14.24 24.11 15.72
C GLN A 435 -14.66 23.59 17.10
N ALA A 436 -15.04 22.32 17.21
CA ALA A 436 -15.41 21.67 18.48
C ALA A 436 -14.25 21.62 19.48
N ASN A 437 -13.01 21.57 19.00
CA ASN A 437 -11.80 21.51 19.84
C ASN A 437 -11.09 22.86 20.03
N GLY A 438 -11.80 23.99 19.90
CA GLY A 438 -11.30 25.31 20.20
C GLY A 438 -10.94 26.17 18.99
N GLY A 439 -11.04 25.61 17.78
CA GLY A 439 -10.73 26.33 16.55
C GLY A 439 -9.23 26.52 16.31
N LEU A 440 -8.91 27.22 15.22
CA LEU A 440 -7.55 27.58 14.89
C LEU A 440 -7.11 28.80 15.71
N ILE A 441 -5.83 28.85 16.05
CA ILE A 441 -5.23 30.04 16.66
C ILE A 441 -5.35 31.19 15.64
N GLN A 442 -5.98 32.30 16.05
CA GLN A 442 -6.12 33.48 15.20
C GLN A 442 -4.81 34.25 15.12
N ILE A 443 -3.94 33.85 14.20
CA ILE A 443 -2.69 34.56 13.90
C ILE A 443 -2.73 34.97 12.42
N PRO A 444 -2.27 36.18 12.07
CA PRO A 444 -2.18 36.61 10.69
C PRO A 444 -1.42 35.58 9.83
N GLY A 445 -2.02 35.12 8.73
CA GLY A 445 -1.48 34.09 7.84
C GLY A 445 -1.95 32.66 8.09
N ASP A 446 -2.40 32.30 9.30
CA ASP A 446 -2.81 30.90 9.61
C ASP A 446 -4.10 30.50 8.89
N ALA A 447 -5.03 31.43 8.69
CA ALA A 447 -6.24 31.16 7.91
C ALA A 447 -5.91 30.80 6.45
N GLU A 448 -4.91 31.43 5.87
CA GLU A 448 -4.44 31.11 4.52
C GLU A 448 -3.76 29.74 4.49
N ILE A 449 -2.91 29.44 5.48
CA ILE A 449 -2.25 28.14 5.62
C ILE A 449 -3.29 27.02 5.75
N TRP A 450 -4.31 27.21 6.57
CA TRP A 450 -5.41 26.23 6.71
C TRP A 450 -6.16 26.01 5.41
N THR A 451 -6.42 27.06 4.65
CA THR A 451 -7.08 26.98 3.34
C THR A 451 -6.25 26.12 2.35
N LEU A 452 -4.94 26.15 2.46
CA LEU A 452 -4.05 25.32 1.65
C LEU A 452 -3.92 23.88 2.19
N ALA A 453 -3.78 23.71 3.50
CA ALA A 453 -3.58 22.41 4.14
C ALA A 453 -4.83 21.52 4.15
N LYS A 454 -6.00 22.10 4.33
CA LYS A 454 -7.27 21.38 4.46
C LYS A 454 -7.58 20.47 3.26
N PRO A 455 -7.50 20.91 1.99
CA PRO A 455 -7.73 20.03 0.84
C PRO A 455 -6.76 18.86 0.78
N TYR A 456 -5.48 19.10 1.12
CA TYR A 456 -4.45 18.08 1.17
C TYR A 456 -4.76 17.02 2.22
N LEU A 457 -5.04 17.44 3.48
CA LEU A 457 -5.42 16.54 4.57
C LEU A 457 -6.70 15.76 4.23
N SER A 458 -7.68 16.44 3.65
CA SER A 458 -8.94 15.82 3.24
C SER A 458 -8.72 14.72 2.21
N THR A 459 -7.81 14.91 1.25
CA THR A 459 -7.46 13.90 0.25
C THR A 459 -6.78 12.71 0.88
N MET A 460 -5.77 12.92 1.75
CA MET A 460 -5.08 11.83 2.46
C MET A 460 -6.04 11.00 3.29
N VAL A 461 -6.85 11.65 4.13
CA VAL A 461 -7.79 10.96 5.01
C VAL A 461 -8.87 10.23 4.20
N ALA A 462 -9.35 10.82 3.10
CA ALA A 462 -10.33 10.18 2.23
C ALA A 462 -9.78 8.89 1.60
N GLU A 463 -8.53 8.90 1.16
CA GLU A 463 -7.89 7.69 0.64
C GLU A 463 -7.63 6.66 1.74
N ASP A 464 -7.12 7.08 2.91
CA ASP A 464 -6.92 6.18 4.04
C ASP A 464 -8.25 5.55 4.53
N ALA A 465 -9.33 6.32 4.58
CA ALA A 465 -10.65 5.81 4.94
C ALA A 465 -11.22 4.85 3.88
N THR A 466 -11.06 5.18 2.59
CA THR A 466 -11.47 4.30 1.47
C THR A 466 -10.71 2.99 1.48
N ASP A 467 -9.41 3.04 1.75
CA ASP A 467 -8.54 1.86 1.85
C ASP A 467 -8.62 1.14 3.19
N ARG A 468 -9.41 1.66 4.14
CA ARG A 468 -9.55 1.16 5.51
C ARG A 468 -8.23 1.12 6.29
N LYS A 469 -7.31 2.05 6.01
CA LYS A 469 -6.03 2.26 6.71
C LYS A 469 -6.21 3.24 7.87
N LEU A 470 -7.25 3.04 8.70
CA LEU A 470 -7.70 4.00 9.70
C LEU A 470 -6.62 4.36 10.74
N ASN A 471 -5.73 3.42 11.06
CA ASN A 471 -4.62 3.64 11.99
C ASN A 471 -3.64 4.75 11.55
N ARG A 472 -3.71 5.20 10.29
CA ARG A 472 -2.86 6.26 9.76
C ARG A 472 -3.45 7.65 9.94
N ILE A 473 -4.77 7.75 10.17
CA ILE A 473 -5.51 9.02 10.19
C ILE A 473 -4.95 9.97 11.25
N THR A 474 -4.67 9.49 12.46
CA THR A 474 -4.11 10.33 13.54
C THR A 474 -2.73 10.86 13.19
N GLY A 475 -1.83 10.00 12.69
CA GLY A 475 -0.49 10.38 12.25
C GLY A 475 -0.49 11.30 11.03
N ASN A 476 -1.53 11.25 10.21
CA ASN A 476 -1.68 12.09 9.04
C ASN A 476 -2.31 13.47 9.33
N ILE A 477 -3.04 13.63 10.42
CA ILE A 477 -3.73 14.91 10.76
C ILE A 477 -2.92 15.70 11.80
N ALA A 478 -2.59 15.09 12.94
CA ALA A 478 -2.06 15.79 14.11
C ALA A 478 -0.81 16.65 13.81
N PRO A 479 0.22 16.15 13.09
CA PRO A 479 1.43 16.94 12.85
C PRO A 479 1.20 18.20 12.01
N TYR A 480 0.20 18.16 11.10
CA TYR A 480 -0.12 19.30 10.25
C TYR A 480 -0.99 20.35 10.96
N MET A 481 -1.78 19.92 11.93
CA MET A 481 -2.64 20.81 12.71
C MET A 481 -1.97 21.38 13.97
N ALA A 482 -0.97 20.68 14.51
CA ALA A 482 -0.27 21.11 15.73
C ALA A 482 0.25 22.57 15.70
N PRO A 483 0.84 23.08 14.61
CA PRO A 483 1.25 24.47 14.52
C PRO A 483 0.12 25.49 14.46
N LEU A 484 -1.12 25.05 14.16
CA LEU A 484 -2.29 25.90 13.92
C LEU A 484 -3.25 25.92 15.11
N MET A 485 -3.03 25.10 16.12
CA MET A 485 -3.93 24.92 17.27
C MET A 485 -3.19 25.07 18.59
N GLU A 486 -3.93 25.23 19.69
CA GLU A 486 -3.38 25.15 21.03
C GLU A 486 -2.83 23.75 21.30
N GLU A 487 -1.84 23.65 22.21
CA GLU A 487 -1.17 22.40 22.57
C GLU A 487 -2.18 21.29 22.96
N GLY A 488 -2.00 20.08 22.38
CA GLY A 488 -2.87 18.94 22.59
C GLY A 488 -4.24 18.97 21.84
N LYS A 489 -4.61 20.10 21.23
CA LYS A 489 -5.90 20.20 20.50
C LYS A 489 -5.86 19.53 19.14
N ALA A 490 -4.71 19.56 18.49
CA ALA A 490 -4.50 18.87 17.21
C ALA A 490 -4.67 17.34 17.34
N ASP A 491 -4.12 16.76 18.42
CA ASP A 491 -4.31 15.34 18.73
C ASP A 491 -5.76 15.00 19.01
N ALA A 492 -6.48 15.88 19.71
CA ALA A 492 -7.90 15.71 19.99
C ALA A 492 -8.75 15.72 18.69
N VAL A 493 -8.44 16.59 17.73
CA VAL A 493 -9.10 16.61 16.41
C VAL A 493 -8.79 15.34 15.64
N ALA A 494 -7.53 14.93 15.59
CA ALA A 494 -7.11 13.72 14.90
C ALA A 494 -7.79 12.47 15.46
N GLU A 495 -7.87 12.35 16.78
CA GLU A 495 -8.55 11.28 17.49
C GLU A 495 -10.08 11.30 17.23
N ALA A 496 -10.70 12.48 17.17
CA ALA A 496 -12.13 12.59 16.86
C ALA A 496 -12.44 12.13 15.41
N VAL A 497 -11.61 12.52 14.45
CA VAL A 497 -11.73 12.07 13.05
C VAL A 497 -11.50 10.57 12.93
N PHE A 498 -10.48 10.03 13.60
CA PHE A 498 -10.24 8.59 13.66
C PHE A 498 -11.45 7.83 14.22
N LYS A 499 -12.01 8.26 15.35
CA LYS A 499 -13.20 7.65 15.95
C LYS A 499 -14.42 7.71 15.05
N PHE A 500 -14.58 8.82 14.32
CA PHE A 500 -15.68 8.95 13.35
C PHE A 500 -15.58 7.87 12.28
N TYR A 501 -14.42 7.73 11.61
CA TYR A 501 -14.26 6.74 10.55
C TYR A 501 -14.21 5.31 11.07
N THR A 502 -13.73 5.07 12.29
CA THR A 502 -13.82 3.75 12.94
C THR A 502 -15.28 3.37 13.18
N SER A 503 -16.11 4.27 13.70
CA SER A 503 -17.53 4.00 13.91
C SER A 503 -18.31 3.80 12.61
N GLU A 504 -17.96 4.52 11.54
CA GLU A 504 -18.52 4.30 10.21
C GLU A 504 -18.12 2.95 9.61
N ASP A 505 -16.85 2.54 9.81
CA ASP A 505 -16.35 1.23 9.40
C ASP A 505 -17.09 0.10 10.15
N GLU A 506 -17.24 0.23 11.46
CA GLU A 506 -18.01 -0.71 12.28
C GLU A 506 -19.49 -0.75 11.90
N ARG A 507 -20.08 0.38 11.55
CA ARG A 507 -21.47 0.46 11.09
C ARG A 507 -21.67 -0.26 9.76
N LYS A 508 -20.70 -0.14 8.83
CA LYS A 508 -20.78 -0.75 7.49
C LYS A 508 -20.49 -2.26 7.53
N PHE A 509 -19.54 -2.69 8.34
CA PHE A 509 -19.02 -4.05 8.33
C PHE A 509 -19.32 -4.85 9.61
N GLY A 510 -19.95 -4.24 10.60
CA GLY A 510 -20.31 -4.84 11.88
C GLY A 510 -19.17 -4.88 12.88
N ALA A 511 -19.48 -4.60 14.15
CA ALA A 511 -18.60 -4.99 15.25
C ALA A 511 -18.66 -6.52 15.42
N PRO A 512 -17.58 -7.19 15.84
CA PRO A 512 -17.66 -8.61 16.14
C PRO A 512 -18.76 -8.84 17.19
N PRO A 513 -19.63 -9.86 16.99
CA PRO A 513 -20.75 -10.08 17.89
C PRO A 513 -20.23 -10.30 19.32
N PRO A 514 -20.97 -9.83 20.35
CA PRO A 514 -20.60 -10.12 21.73
C PRO A 514 -20.57 -11.63 21.97
N LEU A 515 -19.73 -12.07 22.92
CA LEU A 515 -19.66 -13.48 23.35
C LEU A 515 -21.01 -13.90 23.93
N GLU A 516 -21.55 -15.02 23.48
CA GLU A 516 -22.71 -15.65 24.09
C GLU A 516 -22.29 -16.42 25.37
N ASP A 517 -23.22 -16.64 26.31
CA ASP A 517 -22.94 -17.35 27.53
C ASP A 517 -22.40 -18.77 27.25
N GLY A 518 -21.17 -19.04 27.66
CA GLY A 518 -20.49 -20.31 27.46
C GLY A 518 -19.51 -20.37 26.26
N GLU A 519 -19.44 -19.37 25.43
CA GLU A 519 -18.42 -19.27 24.38
C GLU A 519 -17.06 -18.89 24.99
N VAL A 520 -16.01 -19.59 24.57
CA VAL A 520 -14.62 -19.34 25.02
C VAL A 520 -13.83 -18.82 23.81
N GLU A 521 -13.33 -17.61 23.94
CA GLU A 521 -12.44 -17.02 22.94
C GLU A 521 -11.01 -17.58 23.10
N ILE A 522 -10.45 -18.15 22.05
CA ILE A 522 -9.07 -18.70 22.05
C ILE A 522 -8.10 -17.83 21.27
N VAL A 523 -8.59 -17.05 20.31
CA VAL A 523 -7.79 -16.09 19.52
C VAL A 523 -8.57 -14.82 19.34
N ASN A 524 -7.90 -13.68 19.57
CA ASN A 524 -8.39 -12.36 19.28
C ASN A 524 -7.20 -11.48 18.87
N ALA A 525 -6.82 -11.59 17.59
CA ALA A 525 -5.64 -10.97 17.07
C ALA A 525 -6.00 -9.86 16.08
N THR A 526 -5.44 -8.67 16.26
CA THR A 526 -5.55 -7.56 15.30
C THR A 526 -4.21 -7.39 14.59
N PHE A 527 -4.21 -7.47 13.26
CA PHE A 527 -2.99 -7.51 12.46
C PHE A 527 -3.19 -6.93 11.06
N SER A 528 -2.06 -6.72 10.38
CA SER A 528 -1.99 -6.49 8.94
C SER A 528 -1.17 -7.60 8.29
N LEU A 529 -1.56 -8.06 7.11
CA LEU A 529 -0.87 -9.13 6.39
C LEU A 529 -0.47 -8.65 5.00
N GLY A 530 0.82 -8.69 4.72
CA GLY A 530 1.39 -8.42 3.39
C GLY A 530 2.09 -9.66 2.83
N TYR A 531 2.10 -9.82 1.52
CA TYR A 531 2.85 -10.86 0.82
C TYR A 531 3.27 -10.37 -0.56
N GLY A 532 4.54 -10.60 -0.92
CA GLY A 532 5.08 -10.18 -2.22
C GLY A 532 4.97 -8.68 -2.48
N GLY A 533 4.96 -7.84 -1.41
CA GLY A 533 4.80 -6.39 -1.50
C GLY A 533 3.36 -5.91 -1.67
N MET A 534 2.38 -6.81 -1.63
CA MET A 534 0.96 -6.45 -1.61
C MET A 534 0.39 -6.53 -0.20
N LEU A 535 -0.36 -5.52 0.20
CA LEU A 535 -1.15 -5.55 1.42
C LEU A 535 -2.43 -6.37 1.19
N LEU A 536 -2.47 -7.58 1.75
CA LEU A 536 -3.59 -8.51 1.62
C LEU A 536 -4.70 -8.21 2.62
N LEU A 537 -4.33 -7.92 3.87
CA LEU A 537 -5.23 -7.54 4.96
C LEU A 537 -4.65 -6.33 5.68
N SER A 538 -5.50 -5.37 6.05
CA SER A 538 -5.12 -4.12 6.70
C SER A 538 -5.84 -3.96 8.02
N HIS A 539 -5.10 -3.92 9.12
CA HIS A 539 -5.62 -3.68 10.48
C HIS A 539 -6.94 -4.42 10.73
N THR A 540 -6.94 -5.73 10.51
CA THR A 540 -8.11 -6.60 10.62
C THR A 540 -8.06 -7.41 11.91
N ASN A 541 -9.21 -7.83 12.39
CA ASN A 541 -9.32 -8.70 13.56
C ASN A 541 -9.65 -10.13 13.13
N LEU A 542 -8.89 -11.08 13.65
CA LEU A 542 -9.19 -12.51 13.60
C LEU A 542 -9.61 -12.97 14.98
N ARG A 543 -10.87 -13.34 15.14
CA ARG A 543 -11.43 -13.85 16.37
C ARG A 543 -11.86 -15.29 16.18
N LEU A 544 -11.34 -16.20 16.99
CA LEU A 544 -11.69 -17.62 16.97
C LEU A 544 -12.21 -18.05 18.32
N LEU A 545 -13.36 -18.74 18.31
CA LEU A 545 -14.00 -19.31 19.47
C LEU A 545 -13.72 -20.82 19.53
N LYS A 546 -13.58 -21.37 20.73
CA LYS A 546 -13.30 -22.78 20.94
C LYS A 546 -14.41 -23.66 20.35
N GLY A 547 -13.99 -24.66 19.57
CA GLY A 547 -14.90 -25.66 19.00
C GLY A 547 -15.69 -25.18 17.77
N HIS A 548 -15.49 -23.95 17.31
CA HIS A 548 -16.11 -23.43 16.09
C HIS A 548 -15.33 -23.86 14.85
N ARG A 549 -16.04 -23.99 13.72
CA ARG A 549 -15.49 -24.36 12.43
C ARG A 549 -15.74 -23.23 11.44
N TYR A 550 -14.66 -22.47 11.15
CA TYR A 550 -14.68 -21.28 10.33
C TYR A 550 -14.39 -21.59 8.87
N GLY A 551 -15.31 -21.29 7.98
CA GLY A 551 -15.06 -21.30 6.54
C GLY A 551 -14.43 -19.97 6.10
N LEU A 552 -13.19 -20.00 5.64
CA LEU A 552 -12.49 -18.82 5.17
C LEU A 552 -12.81 -18.59 3.69
N CYS A 553 -13.74 -17.69 3.43
CA CYS A 553 -14.27 -17.38 2.10
C CYS A 553 -13.65 -16.09 1.54
N GLY A 554 -13.44 -16.06 0.24
CA GLY A 554 -12.88 -14.91 -0.47
C GLY A 554 -12.37 -15.28 -1.84
N ARG A 555 -12.07 -14.27 -2.65
CA ARG A 555 -11.61 -14.45 -4.04
C ARG A 555 -10.29 -15.23 -4.10
N ASN A 556 -10.04 -15.89 -5.23
CA ASN A 556 -8.72 -16.51 -5.47
C ASN A 556 -7.66 -15.42 -5.50
N GLY A 557 -6.50 -15.68 -4.88
CA GLY A 557 -5.45 -14.69 -4.72
C GLY A 557 -5.65 -13.67 -3.59
N ALA A 558 -6.77 -13.71 -2.85
CA ALA A 558 -7.00 -12.81 -1.70
C ALA A 558 -6.05 -13.03 -0.51
N GLY A 559 -5.25 -14.11 -0.51
CA GLY A 559 -4.27 -14.39 0.53
C GLY A 559 -4.74 -15.39 1.60
N LYS A 560 -5.77 -16.19 1.33
CA LYS A 560 -6.30 -17.19 2.29
C LYS A 560 -5.22 -18.17 2.78
N SER A 561 -4.53 -18.84 1.85
CA SER A 561 -3.43 -19.76 2.17
C SER A 561 -2.22 -19.04 2.78
N THR A 562 -1.99 -17.78 2.39
CA THR A 562 -0.93 -16.94 2.99
C THR A 562 -1.22 -16.65 4.45
N LEU A 563 -2.47 -16.33 4.80
CA LEU A 563 -2.90 -16.14 6.18
C LEU A 563 -2.69 -17.43 7.01
N MET A 564 -3.12 -18.57 6.49
CA MET A 564 -2.94 -19.85 7.16
C MET A 564 -1.47 -20.18 7.40
N ARG A 565 -0.62 -19.96 6.40
CA ARG A 565 0.85 -20.15 6.56
C ARG A 565 1.46 -19.16 7.52
N ALA A 566 1.00 -17.92 7.57
CA ALA A 566 1.46 -16.91 8.52
C ALA A 566 1.11 -17.33 9.98
N ILE A 567 -0.09 -17.85 10.20
CA ILE A 567 -0.50 -18.41 11.50
C ILE A 567 0.37 -19.62 11.86
N ALA A 568 0.47 -20.60 10.96
CA ALA A 568 1.22 -21.84 11.19
C ALA A 568 2.70 -21.61 11.50
N ASN A 569 3.30 -20.58 10.90
CA ASN A 569 4.71 -20.22 11.11
C ASN A 569 4.93 -19.24 12.28
N GLY A 570 3.89 -18.89 13.06
CA GLY A 570 3.97 -17.94 14.16
C GLY A 570 4.39 -16.52 13.75
N LYS A 571 4.08 -16.14 12.49
CA LYS A 571 4.46 -14.83 11.91
C LYS A 571 3.33 -13.82 11.92
N LEU A 572 2.17 -14.18 12.48
CA LEU A 572 1.03 -13.28 12.53
C LEU A 572 1.08 -12.44 13.80
N GLU A 573 1.16 -11.13 13.67
CA GLU A 573 1.18 -10.19 14.79
C GLU A 573 -0.08 -10.33 15.63
N GLY A 574 0.06 -10.34 16.97
CA GLY A 574 -1.05 -10.46 17.91
C GLY A 574 -1.69 -11.86 18.00
N PHE A 575 -1.26 -12.82 17.18
CA PHE A 575 -1.72 -14.21 17.33
C PHE A 575 -0.96 -14.87 18.48
N PRO A 576 -1.64 -15.63 19.38
CA PRO A 576 -0.99 -16.30 20.50
C PRO A 576 0.15 -17.24 20.02
N PRO A 577 1.25 -17.34 20.80
CA PRO A 577 2.35 -18.22 20.44
C PRO A 577 1.93 -19.70 20.59
N GLN A 578 2.71 -20.62 19.98
CA GLN A 578 2.41 -22.07 19.90
C GLN A 578 2.34 -22.79 21.26
N ASP A 579 2.92 -22.21 22.30
CA ASP A 579 2.84 -22.71 23.69
C ASP A 579 1.52 -22.35 24.39
N GLU A 580 0.84 -21.30 23.93
CA GLU A 580 -0.49 -20.89 24.41
C GLU A 580 -1.61 -21.48 23.57
N VAL A 581 -1.51 -21.38 22.22
CA VAL A 581 -2.49 -21.90 21.25
C VAL A 581 -1.78 -22.75 20.21
N ARG A 582 -1.88 -24.06 20.34
CA ARG A 582 -1.26 -25.00 19.42
C ARG A 582 -2.01 -25.02 18.10
N THR A 583 -1.33 -24.67 17.02
CA THR A 583 -1.89 -24.71 15.68
C THR A 583 -1.26 -25.82 14.87
N CYS A 584 -2.07 -26.59 14.16
CA CYS A 584 -1.59 -27.59 13.21
C CYS A 584 -2.06 -27.25 11.79
N PHE A 585 -1.10 -27.08 10.88
CA PHE A 585 -1.38 -26.83 9.47
C PHE A 585 -1.37 -28.15 8.70
N VAL A 586 -2.49 -28.47 8.10
CA VAL A 586 -2.68 -29.67 7.30
C VAL A 586 -2.53 -29.32 5.83
N GLU A 587 -1.39 -29.65 5.25
CA GLU A 587 -1.06 -29.41 3.84
C GLU A 587 -0.77 -30.73 3.11
N HIS A 588 -1.09 -30.80 1.81
CA HIS A 588 -0.90 -32.00 1.00
C HIS A 588 0.56 -32.32 0.61
N ASN A 589 1.54 -31.47 0.96
CA ASN A 589 2.93 -31.62 0.58
C ASN A 589 3.72 -32.49 1.60
N GLN A 590 3.95 -33.74 1.27
CA GLN A 590 4.84 -34.64 1.99
C GLN A 590 5.89 -35.20 1.02
N GLY A 591 6.91 -34.40 0.68
CA GLY A 591 7.92 -34.76 -0.34
C GLY A 591 9.13 -35.53 0.20
N GLU A 592 9.58 -35.26 1.43
CA GLU A 592 10.91 -35.70 1.89
C GLU A 592 10.93 -37.06 2.64
N ASP A 593 9.82 -37.50 3.25
CA ASP A 593 9.76 -38.72 4.06
C ASP A 593 8.92 -39.86 3.43
N ALA A 594 8.78 -39.86 2.10
CA ALA A 594 7.93 -40.82 1.38
C ALA A 594 8.33 -42.31 1.60
N ASP A 595 9.57 -42.57 1.95
CA ASP A 595 10.10 -43.93 2.15
C ASP A 595 9.93 -44.46 3.58
N LEU A 596 9.54 -43.61 4.55
CA LEU A 596 9.30 -44.04 5.92
C LEU A 596 7.96 -44.79 6.02
N THR A 597 7.89 -45.75 6.98
CA THR A 597 6.59 -46.30 7.35
C THR A 597 5.79 -45.27 8.13
N ILE A 598 4.47 -45.36 8.14
CA ILE A 598 3.57 -44.42 8.81
C ILE A 598 3.92 -44.29 10.28
N LEU A 599 4.18 -45.40 10.97
CA LEU A 599 4.59 -45.37 12.37
C LEU A 599 5.94 -44.67 12.55
N ASN A 600 6.93 -45.00 11.73
CA ASN A 600 8.25 -44.38 11.82
C ASN A 600 8.24 -42.89 11.43
N TYR A 601 7.36 -42.48 10.53
CA TYR A 601 7.12 -41.08 10.21
C TYR A 601 6.66 -40.31 11.44
N CYS A 602 5.64 -40.83 12.19
CA CYS A 602 5.20 -40.19 13.41
C CYS A 602 6.27 -40.24 14.55
N LEU A 603 7.02 -41.31 14.67
CA LEU A 603 8.07 -41.45 15.71
C LEU A 603 9.28 -40.52 15.42
N LYS A 604 9.53 -40.22 14.18
CA LYS A 604 10.64 -39.31 13.77
C LYS A 604 10.29 -37.84 13.98
N ASP A 605 8.99 -37.52 14.04
CA ASP A 605 8.53 -36.14 14.16
C ASP A 605 8.97 -35.54 15.52
N PRO A 606 9.78 -34.45 15.51
CA PRO A 606 10.27 -33.83 16.76
C PRO A 606 9.16 -33.38 17.69
N GLU A 607 8.01 -32.98 17.18
CA GLU A 607 6.87 -32.49 17.93
C GLU A 607 6.09 -33.62 18.60
N LEU A 608 6.23 -34.87 18.10
CA LEU A 608 5.56 -36.03 18.62
C LEU A 608 6.43 -36.94 19.56
N GLN A 609 7.72 -36.62 19.70
CA GLN A 609 8.66 -37.44 20.48
C GLN A 609 8.26 -37.61 21.96
N ALA A 610 7.51 -36.65 22.52
CA ALA A 610 7.06 -36.70 23.92
C ALA A 610 5.83 -37.60 24.14
N GLU A 611 5.10 -38.00 23.08
CA GLU A 611 3.80 -38.67 23.23
C GLU A 611 3.88 -40.18 23.45
N GLY A 612 5.01 -40.80 23.21
CA GLY A 612 5.21 -42.24 23.38
C GLY A 612 4.58 -43.10 22.27
N GLN A 613 5.22 -44.23 21.98
CA GLN A 613 4.83 -45.10 20.85
C GLN A 613 3.40 -45.67 21.01
N ASP A 614 3.00 -46.05 22.23
CA ASP A 614 1.69 -46.67 22.45
C ASP A 614 0.54 -45.70 22.10
N ARG A 615 0.70 -44.42 22.42
CA ARG A 615 -0.30 -43.40 22.08
C ARG A 615 -0.32 -43.12 20.59
N ILE A 616 0.85 -43.07 19.95
CA ILE A 616 0.93 -42.89 18.47
C ILE A 616 0.19 -44.03 17.78
N VAL A 617 0.44 -45.27 18.20
CA VAL A 617 -0.26 -46.46 17.67
C VAL A 617 -1.77 -46.33 17.85
N ALA A 618 -2.23 -45.98 19.07
CA ALA A 618 -3.64 -45.85 19.37
C ALA A 618 -4.36 -44.78 18.52
N VAL A 619 -3.77 -43.62 18.38
CA VAL A 619 -4.33 -42.53 17.52
C VAL A 619 -4.33 -42.90 16.05
N LEU A 620 -3.29 -43.57 15.58
CA LEU A 620 -3.25 -44.08 14.20
C LEU A 620 -4.36 -45.13 13.95
N GLU A 621 -4.65 -45.99 14.93
CA GLU A 621 -5.78 -46.96 14.85
C GLU A 621 -7.14 -46.24 14.83
N GLU A 622 -7.31 -45.19 15.61
CA GLU A 622 -8.54 -44.39 15.67
C GLU A 622 -8.91 -43.80 14.30
N VAL A 623 -7.92 -43.31 13.54
CA VAL A 623 -8.14 -42.79 12.17
C VAL A 623 -8.15 -43.90 11.11
N GLY A 624 -7.95 -45.15 11.48
CA GLY A 624 -8.12 -46.33 10.62
C GLY A 624 -6.82 -46.97 10.11
N PHE A 625 -5.65 -46.60 10.66
CA PHE A 625 -4.39 -47.29 10.38
C PHE A 625 -4.21 -48.44 11.36
N SER A 626 -4.55 -49.67 10.93
CA SER A 626 -4.38 -50.86 11.74
C SER A 626 -2.91 -51.12 12.14
N SER A 627 -2.71 -51.57 13.38
CA SER A 627 -1.40 -51.97 13.90
C SER A 627 -1.01 -53.41 13.48
N GLY A 628 0.25 -53.78 13.72
CA GLY A 628 0.80 -55.10 13.47
C GLY A 628 1.63 -55.23 12.17
N PRO A 629 2.25 -56.42 11.95
CA PRO A 629 3.17 -56.62 10.83
C PRO A 629 2.53 -56.52 9.44
N GLU A 630 1.26 -56.86 9.33
CA GLU A 630 0.45 -56.75 8.11
C GLU A 630 -0.51 -55.53 8.16
N GLY A 631 -0.39 -54.71 9.20
CA GLY A 631 -1.21 -53.54 9.39
C GLY A 631 -0.73 -52.34 8.59
N ARG A 632 -1.66 -51.40 8.31
CA ARG A 632 -1.38 -50.18 7.49
C ARG A 632 -0.30 -49.30 8.09
N GLN A 633 -0.04 -49.34 9.40
CA GLN A 633 1.03 -48.57 10.03
C GLN A 633 2.43 -48.97 9.51
N SER A 634 2.55 -50.15 8.90
CA SER A 634 3.78 -50.67 8.27
C SER A 634 3.91 -50.23 6.81
N GLU A 635 2.87 -49.65 6.16
CA GLU A 635 2.91 -49.14 4.81
C GLU A 635 3.79 -47.87 4.72
N LYS A 636 4.38 -47.61 3.56
CA LYS A 636 5.14 -46.38 3.32
C LYS A 636 4.21 -45.19 3.12
N VAL A 637 4.59 -44.03 3.67
CA VAL A 637 3.85 -42.76 3.52
C VAL A 637 3.66 -42.40 2.06
N GLY A 638 4.65 -42.63 1.22
CA GLY A 638 4.60 -42.37 -0.22
C GLY A 638 3.58 -43.22 -1.00
N SER A 639 3.19 -44.38 -0.48
CA SER A 639 2.20 -45.27 -1.10
C SER A 639 0.75 -44.92 -0.80
N LEU A 640 0.53 -43.97 0.13
CA LEU A 640 -0.81 -43.57 0.55
C LEU A 640 -1.55 -42.78 -0.53
N SER A 641 -2.85 -43.09 -0.72
CA SER A 641 -3.77 -42.23 -1.49
C SER A 641 -4.00 -40.91 -0.75
N GLY A 642 -4.53 -39.90 -1.47
CA GLY A 642 -4.83 -38.58 -0.91
C GLY A 642 -5.67 -38.65 0.37
N GLY A 643 -6.72 -39.49 0.41
CA GLY A 643 -7.56 -39.70 1.60
C GLY A 643 -6.79 -40.24 2.79
N TRP A 644 -5.88 -41.18 2.58
CA TRP A 644 -5.05 -41.75 3.65
C TRP A 644 -3.97 -40.78 4.13
N LYS A 645 -3.42 -39.93 3.24
CA LYS A 645 -2.52 -38.83 3.61
C LYS A 645 -3.23 -37.81 4.51
N MET A 646 -4.48 -37.48 4.18
CA MET A 646 -5.32 -36.59 5.01
C MET A 646 -5.55 -37.16 6.40
N LYS A 647 -5.89 -38.48 6.48
CA LYS A 647 -6.05 -39.17 7.78
C LYS A 647 -4.76 -39.16 8.61
N LEU A 648 -3.61 -39.35 7.97
CA LEU A 648 -2.33 -39.27 8.66
C LEU A 648 -2.03 -37.85 9.18
N ALA A 649 -2.33 -36.82 8.39
CA ALA A 649 -2.16 -35.45 8.82
C ALA A 649 -3.07 -35.08 9.99
N LEU A 650 -4.31 -35.57 10.00
CA LEU A 650 -5.23 -35.41 11.13
C LEU A 650 -4.78 -36.19 12.37
N ALA A 651 -4.28 -37.41 12.22
CA ALA A 651 -3.69 -38.16 13.31
C ALA A 651 -2.52 -37.42 13.97
N ARG A 652 -1.66 -36.81 13.14
CA ARG A 652 -0.56 -35.97 13.61
C ARG A 652 -1.09 -34.77 14.43
N ALA A 653 -2.10 -34.09 13.92
CA ALA A 653 -2.72 -32.95 14.60
C ALA A 653 -3.37 -33.33 15.94
N MET A 654 -3.99 -34.54 16.03
CA MET A 654 -4.51 -35.09 17.28
C MET A 654 -3.39 -35.39 18.28
N LEU A 655 -2.30 -35.99 17.82
CA LEU A 655 -1.12 -36.27 18.63
C LEU A 655 -0.48 -35.02 19.21
N MET A 656 -0.45 -33.95 18.39
CA MET A 656 0.01 -32.63 18.85
C MET A 656 -0.94 -31.95 19.84
N ARG A 657 -2.15 -32.47 20.02
CA ARG A 657 -3.22 -31.83 20.81
C ARG A 657 -3.47 -30.41 20.36
N ALA A 658 -3.58 -30.22 19.07
CA ALA A 658 -3.77 -28.90 18.47
C ALA A 658 -5.12 -28.29 18.88
N ASP A 659 -5.10 -27.03 19.31
CA ASP A 659 -6.30 -26.25 19.64
C ASP A 659 -6.97 -25.72 18.39
N VAL A 660 -6.18 -25.48 17.31
CA VAL A 660 -6.65 -24.96 16.04
C VAL A 660 -6.12 -25.77 14.87
N PHE A 661 -7.02 -26.28 14.05
CA PHE A 661 -6.70 -26.91 12.77
C PHE A 661 -6.79 -25.89 11.64
N LEU A 662 -5.73 -25.78 10.86
CA LEU A 662 -5.66 -24.98 9.64
C LEU A 662 -5.74 -25.94 8.45
N LEU A 663 -6.89 -25.97 7.76
CA LEU A 663 -7.17 -26.91 6.67
C LEU A 663 -7.23 -26.15 5.35
N ASP A 664 -6.18 -26.29 4.51
CA ASP A 664 -6.09 -25.64 3.19
C ASP A 664 -6.47 -26.67 2.09
N GLU A 665 -7.64 -26.47 1.47
CA GLU A 665 -8.21 -27.34 0.45
C GLU A 665 -8.26 -28.84 0.84
N PRO A 666 -8.83 -29.18 2.00
CA PRO A 666 -8.73 -30.54 2.54
C PRO A 666 -9.50 -31.57 1.73
N THR A 667 -10.42 -31.16 0.88
CA THR A 667 -11.24 -32.05 0.02
C THR A 667 -10.56 -32.39 -1.31
N ASN A 668 -9.47 -31.70 -1.69
CA ASN A 668 -8.77 -31.96 -2.93
C ASN A 668 -8.21 -33.38 -2.97
N HIS A 669 -8.45 -34.08 -4.05
CA HIS A 669 -8.00 -35.46 -4.30
C HIS A 669 -8.61 -36.50 -3.34
N LEU A 670 -9.71 -36.18 -2.63
CA LEU A 670 -10.48 -37.13 -1.83
C LEU A 670 -11.64 -37.70 -2.63
N ASP A 671 -11.91 -38.98 -2.44
CA ASP A 671 -13.16 -39.61 -2.90
C ASP A 671 -14.33 -39.22 -1.96
N VAL A 672 -15.54 -39.46 -2.43
CA VAL A 672 -16.77 -39.12 -1.70
C VAL A 672 -16.85 -39.77 -0.30
N ALA A 673 -16.29 -40.96 -0.15
CA ALA A 673 -16.30 -41.65 1.15
C ALA A 673 -15.35 -40.97 2.16
N ASN A 674 -14.18 -40.56 1.71
CA ASN A 674 -13.23 -39.84 2.54
C ASN A 674 -13.67 -38.39 2.85
N VAL A 675 -14.36 -37.70 1.92
CA VAL A 675 -14.97 -36.39 2.19
C VAL A 675 -16.04 -36.53 3.28
N LYS A 676 -16.95 -37.52 3.19
CA LYS A 676 -17.93 -37.77 4.25
C LYS A 676 -17.31 -38.12 5.58
N TRP A 677 -16.27 -38.95 5.58
CA TRP A 677 -15.53 -39.27 6.81
C TRP A 677 -14.93 -37.99 7.45
N LEU A 678 -14.35 -37.09 6.66
CA LEU A 678 -13.78 -35.84 7.13
C LEU A 678 -14.87 -34.91 7.71
N GLN A 679 -16.05 -34.84 7.06
CA GLN A 679 -17.19 -34.08 7.56
C GLN A 679 -17.65 -34.60 8.94
N GLU A 680 -17.82 -35.89 9.09
CA GLU A 680 -18.21 -36.54 10.34
C GLU A 680 -17.14 -36.32 11.43
N TYR A 681 -15.87 -36.47 11.06
CA TYR A 681 -14.75 -36.23 11.95
C TYR A 681 -14.77 -34.82 12.54
N LEU A 682 -14.84 -33.78 11.69
CA LEU A 682 -14.87 -32.40 12.12
C LEU A 682 -16.12 -32.02 12.94
N LYS A 683 -17.25 -32.67 12.67
CA LYS A 683 -18.48 -32.46 13.44
C LYS A 683 -18.44 -33.11 14.82
N THR A 684 -17.76 -34.24 14.95
CA THR A 684 -17.70 -35.02 16.21
C THR A 684 -16.72 -34.40 17.21
N HIS A 685 -15.59 -33.85 16.70
CA HIS A 685 -14.55 -33.24 17.55
C HIS A 685 -14.83 -31.78 17.81
N THR A 686 -15.79 -31.49 18.67
CA THR A 686 -16.24 -30.13 19.00
C THR A 686 -15.34 -29.38 19.98
N ASP A 687 -14.29 -30.00 20.47
CA ASP A 687 -13.24 -29.42 21.32
C ASP A 687 -12.13 -28.72 20.53
N ILE A 688 -12.06 -28.99 19.21
CA ILE A 688 -11.06 -28.45 18.31
C ILE A 688 -11.67 -27.37 17.41
N THR A 689 -11.00 -26.22 17.35
CA THR A 689 -11.39 -25.14 16.44
C THR A 689 -10.76 -25.37 15.07
N SER A 690 -11.49 -25.12 14.00
CA SER A 690 -10.98 -25.32 12.63
C SER A 690 -11.11 -24.05 11.80
N LEU A 691 -10.07 -23.69 11.06
CA LEU A 691 -10.10 -22.68 10.00
C LEU A 691 -9.91 -23.38 8.66
N ILE A 692 -10.90 -23.29 7.78
CA ILE A 692 -11.04 -24.15 6.61
C ILE A 692 -11.11 -23.28 5.35
N VAL A 693 -10.22 -23.52 4.40
CA VAL A 693 -10.32 -23.01 3.01
C VAL A 693 -10.74 -24.18 2.13
N SER A 694 -11.82 -24.06 1.40
CA SER A 694 -12.22 -25.07 0.42
C SER A 694 -12.99 -24.45 -0.75
N HIS A 695 -12.84 -25.03 -1.94
CA HIS A 695 -13.65 -24.75 -3.11
C HIS A 695 -14.92 -25.60 -3.16
N ASP A 696 -15.03 -26.62 -2.33
CA ASP A 696 -16.23 -27.45 -2.19
C ASP A 696 -17.26 -26.73 -1.31
N SER A 697 -18.22 -26.07 -1.96
CA SER A 697 -19.28 -25.34 -1.27
C SER A 697 -20.21 -26.26 -0.46
N GLY A 698 -20.44 -27.51 -0.91
CA GLY A 698 -21.22 -28.50 -0.18
C GLY A 698 -20.52 -28.91 1.12
N PHE A 699 -19.21 -29.09 1.07
CA PHE A 699 -18.40 -29.38 2.25
C PHE A 699 -18.44 -28.23 3.25
N LEU A 700 -18.22 -26.97 2.81
CA LEU A 700 -18.29 -25.81 3.69
C LEU A 700 -19.68 -25.62 4.31
N ASP A 701 -20.74 -25.81 3.54
CA ASP A 701 -22.11 -25.65 4.04
C ASP A 701 -22.47 -26.69 5.12
N GLU A 702 -21.95 -27.90 4.98
CA GLU A 702 -22.22 -29.00 5.89
C GLU A 702 -21.38 -28.95 7.18
N VAL A 703 -20.14 -28.40 7.12
CA VAL A 703 -19.18 -28.46 8.24
C VAL A 703 -19.11 -27.15 9.02
N CYS A 704 -19.17 -26.00 8.35
CA CYS A 704 -18.88 -24.70 8.99
C CYS A 704 -20.01 -24.26 9.93
N THR A 705 -19.61 -23.73 11.09
CA THR A 705 -20.48 -23.04 12.05
C THR A 705 -20.51 -21.54 11.77
N ASP A 706 -19.44 -21.02 11.22
CA ASP A 706 -19.23 -19.60 10.94
C ASP A 706 -18.47 -19.41 9.64
N ILE A 707 -18.66 -18.27 8.99
CA ILE A 707 -17.93 -17.87 7.79
C ILE A 707 -17.11 -16.62 8.10
N ILE A 708 -15.82 -16.66 7.75
CA ILE A 708 -14.94 -15.48 7.73
C ILE A 708 -14.74 -15.08 6.26
N HIS A 709 -15.23 -13.91 5.90
CA HIS A 709 -15.17 -13.43 4.53
C HIS A 709 -14.10 -12.34 4.35
N TYR A 710 -13.27 -12.50 3.31
CA TYR A 710 -12.35 -11.47 2.86
C TYR A 710 -13.11 -10.36 2.15
N GLU A 711 -13.19 -9.20 2.76
CA GLU A 711 -13.94 -8.05 2.26
C GLU A 711 -13.12 -6.78 2.42
N GLN A 712 -12.81 -6.10 1.32
CA GLN A 712 -12.06 -4.84 1.31
C GLN A 712 -10.81 -4.84 2.22
N LYS A 713 -9.96 -5.86 2.07
CA LYS A 713 -8.75 -6.07 2.88
C LYS A 713 -9.01 -6.27 4.38
N LYS A 714 -10.21 -6.69 4.78
CA LYS A 714 -10.58 -7.05 6.16
C LYS A 714 -11.18 -8.45 6.22
N LEU A 715 -11.15 -9.03 7.40
CA LEU A 715 -11.88 -10.25 7.74
C LEU A 715 -13.20 -9.86 8.41
N VAL A 716 -14.31 -10.30 7.84
CA VAL A 716 -15.65 -10.05 8.38
C VAL A 716 -16.28 -11.38 8.77
N ASN A 717 -16.72 -11.49 10.01
CA ASN A 717 -17.31 -12.72 10.56
C ASN A 717 -18.83 -12.74 10.36
N TYR A 718 -19.31 -13.89 9.87
CA TYR A 718 -20.75 -14.16 9.70
C TYR A 718 -21.09 -15.44 10.46
N LYS A 719 -22.07 -15.37 11.37
CA LYS A 719 -22.54 -16.54 12.12
C LYS A 719 -23.42 -17.42 11.23
N GLY A 720 -23.16 -18.71 11.22
CA GLY A 720 -23.87 -19.71 10.42
C GLY A 720 -23.01 -20.30 9.31
N ASN A 721 -23.61 -21.28 8.61
CA ASN A 721 -22.97 -21.95 7.49
C ASN A 721 -22.95 -21.10 6.20
N LEU A 722 -22.43 -21.66 5.11
CA LEU A 722 -22.32 -20.96 3.84
C LEU A 722 -23.69 -20.51 3.29
N ALA A 723 -24.75 -21.31 3.46
CA ALA A 723 -26.11 -20.97 3.05
C ALA A 723 -26.67 -19.77 3.83
N ALA A 724 -26.41 -19.71 5.14
CA ALA A 724 -26.81 -18.58 5.98
C ALA A 724 -26.05 -17.29 5.58
N PHE A 725 -24.76 -17.41 5.30
CA PHE A 725 -23.94 -16.30 4.83
C PHE A 725 -24.44 -15.74 3.49
N VAL A 726 -24.72 -16.59 2.50
CA VAL A 726 -25.23 -16.15 1.18
C VAL A 726 -26.60 -15.46 1.27
N LYS A 727 -27.44 -15.83 2.24
CA LYS A 727 -28.69 -15.12 2.48
C LYS A 727 -28.46 -13.69 2.99
N GLN A 728 -27.42 -13.49 3.79
CA GLN A 728 -27.06 -12.17 4.29
C GLN A 728 -26.30 -11.35 3.22
N LYS A 729 -25.52 -12.03 2.38
CA LYS A 729 -24.74 -11.47 1.28
C LYS A 729 -25.05 -12.19 -0.04
N PRO A 730 -26.12 -11.82 -0.75
CA PRO A 730 -26.51 -12.47 -2.01
C PRO A 730 -25.43 -12.43 -3.09
N GLU A 731 -24.54 -11.43 -3.03
CA GLU A 731 -23.39 -11.30 -3.92
C GLU A 731 -22.38 -12.45 -3.78
N ALA A 732 -22.31 -13.07 -2.62
CA ALA A 732 -21.49 -14.24 -2.36
C ALA A 732 -22.06 -15.56 -2.94
N GLY A 733 -23.20 -15.52 -3.60
CA GLY A 733 -23.81 -16.66 -4.30
C GLY A 733 -22.90 -17.30 -5.37
N ALA A 734 -21.84 -16.60 -5.79
CA ALA A 734 -20.80 -17.15 -6.65
C ALA A 734 -20.05 -18.36 -6.01
N TYR A 735 -20.03 -18.47 -4.70
CA TYR A 735 -19.40 -19.61 -4.00
C TYR A 735 -20.16 -20.92 -4.19
N TYR A 736 -21.46 -20.87 -4.49
CA TYR A 736 -22.27 -22.05 -4.80
C TYR A 736 -22.16 -22.53 -6.25
N THR A 737 -21.73 -21.66 -7.17
CA THR A 737 -21.65 -22.00 -8.60
C THR A 737 -20.30 -22.61 -9.01
N LEU A 738 -19.29 -22.57 -8.11
CA LEU A 738 -17.96 -23.10 -8.35
C LEU A 738 -17.84 -24.62 -8.13
N SER A 739 -18.90 -25.29 -7.67
CA SER A 739 -18.92 -26.71 -7.34
C SER A 739 -19.73 -27.54 -8.34
N ALA A 740 -19.86 -27.10 -9.59
CA ALA A 740 -20.47 -27.93 -10.66
C ALA A 740 -19.39 -28.57 -11.52
#